data_34cc50cdee871b2b15ae50a910a9729f
#
_entry.id   34cc50cdee871b2b15ae50a910a9729f
#
_cell.length_a   1.000
_cell.length_b   1.000
_cell.length_c   1.000
_cell.angle_alpha   90.00
_cell.angle_beta   90.00
_cell.angle_gamma   90.00
#
_symmetry.space_group_name_H-M   'P 1'
#
loop_
_entity.id
_entity.type
_entity.pdbx_description
1 polymer ?
#
loop_
_entity_poly.entity_id
_entity_poly.type
_entity_poly.pdbx_seq_one_letter_code
_entity_poly.pdbx_strand_id
1 'polypeptide(L)'
;MAVTTAHPYLWGCAWWRAAARAAAVGTLALASIALLSIATAPSAFAQRGSIVSFPQRPKPAQSGNGLLGAKKNQKEQMMVRATEMLYDYSNERVSAVGNVQIYYSGSTLEADKVIYDQKTKRLHAQGSVKLSEADGKVVYADTLDLSDDFRDGFVDSLRIDGPEQTRFAATRAERSSGDVTVFQNGVYTACEECKEDRTKPPKWQIKAARIIHDQGEKMMYFEDARFELFGVPLAYIPYFSSPDPSAKRKSGFLVPTYHTSSVYGFSVSTPYYFALAPDYDLTITPMITSKQGPLVQAEWRQRLINGAYMVRASGIFQLDKQALLDKGDLPGNRDFRGSIESSGQFRLNDKWVYGWDGTLVTDRAYFQDYGLLKRVQTANLLATTPDYVTSQAYLQGRGEKSFFDLRAMYFYGFSSQDSQRQIPIIHPVMDYYYVAKNPFLGGEVSLRTNLTSLSRETAFFDPINLNASTNGLCSIASADPAVKTINNCLLRGVPGTYTRFSTEASWRRTVVDPYGQMWTPFASARVDFANVEVQNEPGVSNFIKTGETDVARVMPTVGLEYRYPFISVQSWGTQTIEPIAQIIARPNETSIGRLPNEDSQSLIFDVSNLFSVNKYAGYDRVEGGGRLNAGINYTAQFNRGGFVNVMFGQSYSLFGQNSFALGGTTNTGIQSGLDTNRSDYVARVAYQPNSTFTLTSRFRMNEDDFTLQRSEFEAQANFDRWSTSVIYGNYAAQPALGFLERREGVVGSAKFKVNPNWLVLGAVRYDLRAEQLTETQIGLGYIDDCLILALNYITEFNYNSSLPNAQKHNQTLMFQLSFRTLGGSSGSTGVSGLGSGQSSPGFPK
;
A
#
# COMPACT_ATOMS: atom_id res chain seq x y z
N MET A 1 13.73 -25.11 -51.44
CA MET A 1 15.19 -24.98 -51.22
C MET A 1 15.53 -23.51 -51.31
N ALA A 2 15.65 -22.84 -50.20
CA ALA A 2 16.38 -21.59 -50.03
C ALA A 2 16.61 -21.42 -48.53
N VAL A 3 17.84 -21.59 -48.16
CA VAL A 3 18.37 -21.44 -46.78
C VAL A 3 18.52 -19.95 -46.52
N THR A 4 17.87 -19.41 -45.51
CA THR A 4 18.16 -18.09 -45.01
C THR A 4 18.90 -18.23 -43.68
N THR A 5 20.15 -17.85 -43.72
CA THR A 5 21.09 -17.75 -42.60
C THR A 5 20.70 -16.63 -41.66
N ALA A 6 20.60 -16.97 -40.39
CA ALA A 6 20.47 -16.02 -39.29
C ALA A 6 21.78 -15.28 -39.05
N HIS A 7 21.76 -13.97 -38.96
CA HIS A 7 22.85 -13.18 -38.38
C HIS A 7 22.49 -12.78 -36.95
N PRO A 8 23.32 -13.12 -35.98
CA PRO A 8 23.25 -12.50 -34.65
C PRO A 8 24.24 -11.33 -34.51
N TYR A 9 23.97 -10.44 -33.63
CA TYR A 9 24.83 -9.37 -33.07
C TYR A 9 24.93 -8.03 -33.80
N LEU A 10 24.13 -7.07 -33.30
CA LEU A 10 24.47 -5.65 -33.25
C LEU A 10 23.83 -4.97 -32.01
N TRP A 11 24.01 -5.54 -30.83
CA TRP A 11 23.56 -4.93 -29.55
C TRP A 11 24.65 -4.15 -28.79
N GLY A 12 25.87 -4.10 -29.33
CA GLY A 12 27.02 -3.58 -28.58
C GLY A 12 27.32 -2.08 -28.73
N CYS A 13 26.96 -1.44 -29.82
CA CYS A 13 27.51 -0.11 -30.14
C CYS A 13 26.61 1.10 -29.77
N ALA A 14 25.30 0.95 -29.66
CA ALA A 14 24.41 2.07 -29.33
C ALA A 14 24.45 2.45 -27.84
N TRP A 15 24.65 1.49 -26.96
CA TRP A 15 24.73 1.71 -25.52
C TRP A 15 25.93 2.58 -25.10
N TRP A 16 27.10 2.36 -25.72
CA TRP A 16 28.32 3.10 -25.38
C TRP A 16 28.28 4.57 -25.81
N ARG A 17 27.60 4.89 -26.90
CA ARG A 17 27.50 6.28 -27.37
C ARG A 17 26.51 7.10 -26.57
N ALA A 18 25.37 6.52 -26.15
CA ALA A 18 24.41 7.17 -25.29
C ALA A 18 24.95 7.37 -23.86
N ALA A 19 25.66 6.37 -23.31
CA ALA A 19 26.28 6.47 -22.00
C ALA A 19 27.42 7.51 -21.94
N ALA A 20 28.22 7.62 -23.01
CA ALA A 20 29.29 8.60 -23.08
C ALA A 20 28.79 10.05 -23.21
N ARG A 21 27.66 10.29 -23.91
CA ARG A 21 27.07 11.63 -24.04
C ARG A 21 26.30 12.04 -22.77
N ALA A 22 25.61 11.11 -22.11
CA ALA A 22 24.97 11.34 -20.82
C ALA A 22 25.99 11.65 -19.70
N ALA A 23 27.18 11.02 -19.74
CA ALA A 23 28.26 11.29 -18.81
C ALA A 23 28.87 12.71 -18.98
N ALA A 24 28.94 13.24 -20.20
CA ALA A 24 29.47 14.57 -20.46
C ALA A 24 28.54 15.70 -19.96
N VAL A 25 27.24 15.52 -20.06
CA VAL A 25 26.25 16.48 -19.54
C VAL A 25 26.11 16.32 -18.02
N GLY A 26 26.21 15.11 -17.50
CA GLY A 26 26.16 14.81 -16.07
C GLY A 26 27.39 15.36 -15.29
N THR A 27 28.59 15.34 -15.88
CA THR A 27 29.79 15.85 -15.24
C THR A 27 29.82 17.39 -15.11
N LEU A 28 29.20 18.12 -16.04
CA LEU A 28 29.03 19.57 -15.92
C LEU A 28 28.02 19.97 -14.86
N ALA A 29 26.93 19.19 -14.69
CA ALA A 29 25.93 19.42 -13.66
C ALA A 29 26.44 19.04 -12.25
N LEU A 30 27.23 17.98 -12.12
CA LEU A 30 27.85 17.57 -10.86
C LEU A 30 28.98 18.52 -10.40
N ALA A 31 29.73 19.11 -11.32
CA ALA A 31 30.76 20.09 -11.00
C ALA A 31 30.19 21.41 -10.46
N SER A 32 29.01 21.83 -10.92
CA SER A 32 28.32 23.01 -10.39
C SER A 32 27.65 22.78 -9.02
N ILE A 33 27.32 21.55 -8.68
CA ILE A 33 26.72 21.17 -7.39
C ILE A 33 27.82 20.97 -6.31
N ALA A 34 28.98 20.47 -6.69
CA ALA A 34 30.12 20.25 -5.78
C ALA A 34 30.74 21.54 -5.24
N LEU A 35 30.59 22.66 -5.94
CA LEU A 35 31.16 23.97 -5.52
C LEU A 35 30.28 24.74 -4.51
N LEU A 36 29.03 24.32 -4.28
CA LEU A 36 28.14 24.97 -3.32
C LEU A 36 27.96 24.22 -1.98
N SER A 37 28.61 23.08 -1.77
CA SER A 37 28.38 22.22 -0.61
C SER A 37 29.42 22.30 0.52
N ILE A 38 30.35 23.27 0.50
CA ILE A 38 31.32 23.47 1.60
C ILE A 38 30.94 24.71 2.40
N ALA A 39 29.93 24.58 3.28
CA ALA A 39 29.78 25.50 4.42
C ALA A 39 29.00 24.81 5.55
N THR A 40 29.75 24.39 6.54
CA THR A 40 29.49 24.27 8.00
C THR A 40 28.07 23.93 8.48
N ALA A 41 27.96 22.78 9.11
CA ALA A 41 26.81 22.34 9.88
C ALA A 41 26.91 22.76 11.35
N PRO A 42 25.79 23.17 11.98
CA PRO A 42 25.51 22.88 13.38
C PRO A 42 24.31 21.94 13.54
N SER A 43 24.42 21.10 14.56
CA SER A 43 23.45 20.09 14.97
C SER A 43 22.11 20.69 15.41
N ALA A 44 20.99 20.17 14.91
CA ALA A 44 19.65 20.43 15.42
C ALA A 44 18.71 19.22 15.30
N PHE A 45 17.86 19.09 16.29
CA PHE A 45 16.95 18.00 16.59
C PHE A 45 15.90 17.72 15.50
N ALA A 46 15.69 16.43 15.18
CA ALA A 46 14.77 15.97 14.16
C ALA A 46 13.33 15.79 14.71
N GLN A 47 12.34 16.40 14.06
CA GLN A 47 10.94 16.00 14.15
C GLN A 47 10.68 14.80 13.21
N ARG A 48 10.04 13.76 13.77
CA ARG A 48 9.72 12.51 13.12
C ARG A 48 8.56 12.67 12.13
N GLY A 49 8.83 12.62 10.84
CA GLY A 49 7.84 12.30 9.82
C GLY A 49 7.88 10.78 9.57
N SER A 50 6.73 10.15 9.49
CA SER A 50 6.58 8.69 9.30
C SER A 50 7.00 8.25 7.91
N ILE A 51 8.25 7.93 7.76
CA ILE A 51 8.75 7.00 6.75
C ILE A 51 8.63 5.62 7.38
N VAL A 52 8.12 4.65 6.63
CA VAL A 52 7.95 3.25 7.02
C VAL A 52 8.66 2.93 8.34
N SER A 53 7.92 2.89 9.44
CA SER A 53 8.52 2.61 10.75
C SER A 53 9.03 1.19 10.71
N PHE A 54 10.32 1.04 10.43
CA PHE A 54 10.98 -0.18 10.82
C PHE A 54 10.77 -0.32 12.34
N PRO A 55 10.29 -1.46 12.84
CA PRO A 55 10.26 -1.67 14.27
C PRO A 55 11.68 -1.42 14.77
N GLN A 56 11.83 -0.42 15.64
CA GLN A 56 13.11 -0.17 16.29
C GLN A 56 13.50 -1.48 16.96
N ARG A 57 14.76 -1.87 16.78
CA ARG A 57 15.35 -2.96 17.55
C ARG A 57 14.92 -2.70 19.00
N PRO A 58 14.20 -3.63 19.68
CA PRO A 58 14.03 -3.49 21.10
C PRO A 58 15.45 -3.27 21.63
N LYS A 59 15.66 -2.23 22.43
CA LYS A 59 16.88 -2.12 23.24
C LYS A 59 17.08 -3.53 23.77
N PRO A 60 18.30 -4.14 23.69
CA PRO A 60 18.51 -5.41 24.32
C PRO A 60 17.92 -5.21 25.71
N ALA A 61 16.85 -5.91 26.01
CA ALA A 61 16.41 -6.03 27.37
C ALA A 61 17.71 -6.38 28.07
N GLN A 62 18.13 -5.53 29.02
CA GLN A 62 19.17 -5.98 29.95
C GLN A 62 18.77 -7.41 30.19
N SER A 63 19.70 -8.33 29.94
CA SER A 63 19.51 -9.76 30.16
C SER A 63 19.01 -9.93 31.58
N GLY A 64 17.76 -9.65 31.81
CA GLY A 64 16.98 -10.27 32.81
C GLY A 64 17.04 -11.74 32.39
N ASN A 65 17.69 -12.53 33.15
CA ASN A 65 17.88 -13.96 33.06
C ASN A 65 16.76 -14.56 32.22
N GLY A 66 17.16 -15.23 31.11
CA GLY A 66 16.21 -15.84 30.19
C GLY A 66 15.11 -16.54 30.97
N LEU A 67 13.92 -16.58 30.43
CA LEU A 67 12.69 -17.13 31.00
C LEU A 67 12.80 -18.56 31.52
N LEU A 68 13.97 -19.17 31.39
CA LEU A 68 14.33 -20.51 31.83
C LEU A 68 15.74 -20.44 32.40
N GLY A 69 15.83 -20.48 33.70
CA GLY A 69 17.10 -20.69 34.39
C GLY A 69 17.67 -19.44 35.05
N ALA A 70 16.90 -18.75 35.86
CA ALA A 70 17.50 -18.37 37.14
C ALA A 70 18.05 -19.67 37.70
N LYS A 71 19.37 -19.83 37.75
CA LYS A 71 20.00 -20.84 38.62
C LYS A 71 19.33 -20.62 39.96
N LYS A 72 18.35 -21.48 40.31
CA LYS A 72 17.67 -21.42 41.59
C LYS A 72 18.77 -21.49 42.62
N ASN A 73 18.94 -20.41 43.39
CA ASN A 73 19.82 -20.45 44.56
C ASN A 73 19.23 -21.50 45.49
N GLN A 74 19.92 -22.58 45.69
CA GLN A 74 19.55 -23.71 46.58
C GLN A 74 19.31 -23.31 48.05
N LYS A 75 19.23 -22.00 48.36
CA LYS A 75 19.03 -21.43 49.70
C LYS A 75 17.74 -20.61 49.84
N GLU A 76 16.83 -20.57 48.82
CA GLU A 76 15.55 -19.92 49.03
C GLU A 76 14.67 -20.75 49.96
N GLN A 77 14.27 -20.17 51.08
CA GLN A 77 13.41 -20.84 52.04
C GLN A 77 11.96 -20.81 51.59
N MET A 78 11.27 -21.92 51.66
CA MET A 78 9.83 -22.01 51.45
C MET A 78 9.11 -21.40 52.62
N MET A 79 8.26 -20.39 52.38
CA MET A 79 7.43 -19.76 53.39
C MET A 79 6.03 -20.34 53.31
N VAL A 80 5.51 -20.84 54.44
CA VAL A 80 4.16 -21.44 54.53
C VAL A 80 3.31 -20.62 55.52
N ARG A 81 2.08 -20.32 55.11
CA ARG A 81 1.02 -19.71 55.95
C ARG A 81 -0.20 -20.63 55.90
N ALA A 82 -0.74 -21.00 57.00
CA ALA A 82 -1.93 -21.83 57.16
C ALA A 82 -2.68 -21.50 58.44
N THR A 83 -3.94 -21.95 58.58
CA THR A 83 -4.70 -21.83 59.81
C THR A 83 -4.16 -22.77 60.85
N GLU A 84 -3.79 -24.01 60.45
CA GLU A 84 -3.23 -25.04 61.35
C GLU A 84 -2.07 -25.75 60.64
N MET A 85 -1.03 -26.08 61.42
CA MET A 85 0.09 -26.89 60.95
C MET A 85 0.29 -28.08 61.88
N LEU A 86 0.23 -29.30 61.32
CA LEU A 86 0.41 -30.56 62.01
C LEU A 86 1.69 -31.25 61.54
N TYR A 87 2.50 -31.71 62.48
CA TYR A 87 3.73 -32.51 62.24
C TYR A 87 3.54 -33.94 62.64
N ASP A 88 3.63 -34.89 61.73
CA ASP A 88 3.64 -36.34 62.02
C ASP A 88 5.09 -36.84 62.03
N TYR A 89 5.60 -37.02 63.24
CA TYR A 89 6.96 -37.45 63.46
C TYR A 89 7.22 -38.86 62.94
N SER A 90 6.20 -39.75 62.96
CA SER A 90 6.39 -41.20 62.63
C SER A 90 6.54 -41.34 61.09
N ASN A 91 5.86 -40.50 60.29
CA ASN A 91 5.91 -40.56 58.86
C ASN A 91 6.76 -39.44 58.23
N GLU A 92 7.35 -38.54 59.04
CA GLU A 92 8.12 -37.35 58.60
C GLU A 92 7.32 -36.46 57.63
N ARG A 93 6.04 -36.15 57.99
CA ARG A 93 5.13 -35.36 57.18
C ARG A 93 4.71 -34.10 57.90
N VAL A 94 4.65 -32.99 57.11
CA VAL A 94 4.07 -31.72 57.56
C VAL A 94 2.77 -31.53 56.86
N SER A 95 1.66 -31.36 57.59
CA SER A 95 0.34 -31.05 57.02
C SER A 95 -0.05 -29.65 57.41
N ALA A 96 -0.32 -28.78 56.39
CA ALA A 96 -0.90 -27.47 56.58
C ALA A 96 -2.38 -27.54 56.18
N VAL A 97 -3.27 -27.01 57.00
CA VAL A 97 -4.73 -27.08 56.77
C VAL A 97 -5.36 -25.69 56.95
N GLY A 98 -6.29 -25.36 56.09
CA GLY A 98 -7.09 -24.12 56.12
C GLY A 98 -6.35 -22.92 55.52
N ASN A 99 -6.84 -22.42 54.42
CA ASN A 99 -6.29 -21.27 53.69
C ASN A 99 -4.77 -21.29 53.52
N VAL A 100 -4.25 -22.43 53.05
CA VAL A 100 -2.81 -22.64 52.93
C VAL A 100 -2.26 -21.78 51.79
N GLN A 101 -1.19 -21.04 52.09
CA GLN A 101 -0.42 -20.27 51.10
C GLN A 101 1.07 -20.64 51.26
N ILE A 102 1.67 -21.05 50.15
CA ILE A 102 3.10 -21.40 50.10
C ILE A 102 3.77 -20.47 49.09
N TYR A 103 4.81 -19.76 49.52
CA TYR A 103 5.62 -18.87 48.69
C TYR A 103 6.99 -19.51 48.49
N TYR A 104 7.35 -19.73 47.23
CA TYR A 104 8.64 -20.29 46.86
C TYR A 104 9.12 -19.81 45.51
N SER A 105 10.31 -19.20 45.45
CA SER A 105 10.96 -18.77 44.20
C SER A 105 10.07 -17.94 43.27
N GLY A 106 9.31 -16.98 43.83
CA GLY A 106 8.39 -16.11 43.04
C GLY A 106 7.06 -16.79 42.64
N SER A 107 6.86 -18.04 42.98
CA SER A 107 5.59 -18.78 42.78
C SER A 107 4.78 -18.80 44.08
N THR A 108 3.47 -18.83 43.96
CA THR A 108 2.52 -18.92 45.09
C THR A 108 1.58 -20.09 44.88
N LEU A 109 1.55 -21.03 45.83
CA LEU A 109 0.57 -22.12 45.87
C LEU A 109 -0.49 -21.84 46.95
N GLU A 110 -1.74 -21.86 46.58
CA GLU A 110 -2.91 -21.73 47.48
C GLU A 110 -3.71 -23.04 47.41
N ALA A 111 -4.17 -23.55 48.56
CA ALA A 111 -4.98 -24.75 48.65
C ALA A 111 -5.72 -24.83 50.00
N ASP A 112 -6.73 -25.72 50.09
CA ASP A 112 -7.42 -25.98 51.34
C ASP A 112 -6.55 -26.79 52.29
N LYS A 113 -5.74 -27.74 51.76
CA LYS A 113 -4.83 -28.60 52.51
C LYS A 113 -3.58 -28.89 51.70
N VAL A 114 -2.43 -28.87 52.35
CA VAL A 114 -1.13 -29.26 51.77
C VAL A 114 -0.42 -30.19 52.68
N ILE A 115 0.09 -31.32 52.18
CA ILE A 115 0.92 -32.29 52.87
C ILE A 115 2.30 -32.31 52.24
N TYR A 116 3.33 -32.03 52.99
CA TYR A 116 4.72 -32.15 52.58
C TYR A 116 5.35 -33.41 53.20
N ASP A 117 5.75 -34.32 52.35
CA ASP A 117 6.46 -35.54 52.73
C ASP A 117 7.98 -35.30 52.64
N GLN A 118 8.65 -35.27 53.78
CA GLN A 118 10.08 -34.94 53.86
C GLN A 118 10.99 -36.06 53.34
N LYS A 119 10.51 -37.33 53.36
CA LYS A 119 11.25 -38.49 52.85
C LYS A 119 11.30 -38.50 51.33
N THR A 120 10.15 -38.29 50.72
CA THR A 120 10.00 -38.27 49.23
C THR A 120 10.26 -36.92 48.63
N LYS A 121 10.32 -35.84 49.42
CA LYS A 121 10.42 -34.45 49.03
C LYS A 121 9.29 -34.06 48.08
N ARG A 122 8.08 -34.55 48.35
CA ARG A 122 6.89 -34.25 47.56
C ARG A 122 5.87 -33.45 48.38
N LEU A 123 5.22 -32.58 47.69
CA LEU A 123 4.18 -31.70 48.18
C LEU A 123 2.87 -32.08 47.51
N HIS A 124 1.89 -32.51 48.30
CA HIS A 124 0.54 -32.84 47.83
C HIS A 124 -0.44 -31.79 48.31
N ALA A 125 -1.05 -31.05 47.35
CA ALA A 125 -2.08 -30.04 47.60
C ALA A 125 -3.45 -30.57 47.18
N GLN A 126 -4.47 -30.25 47.96
CA GLN A 126 -5.84 -30.70 47.74
C GLN A 126 -6.85 -29.62 48.10
N GLY A 127 -7.90 -29.50 47.27
CA GLY A 127 -9.04 -28.57 47.43
C GLY A 127 -8.70 -27.16 46.96
N SER A 128 -9.46 -26.64 46.00
CA SER A 128 -9.34 -25.28 45.44
C SER A 128 -7.89 -24.87 45.12
N VAL A 129 -7.11 -25.82 44.60
CA VAL A 129 -5.66 -25.60 44.35
C VAL A 129 -5.47 -24.54 43.29
N LYS A 130 -4.65 -23.53 43.61
CA LYS A 130 -4.23 -22.48 42.66
C LYS A 130 -2.73 -22.28 42.81
N LEU A 131 -2.00 -22.55 41.71
CA LEU A 131 -0.56 -22.29 41.62
C LEU A 131 -0.34 -21.12 40.66
N SER A 132 0.17 -20.01 41.17
CA SER A 132 0.60 -18.87 40.40
C SER A 132 2.11 -18.93 40.20
N GLU A 133 2.57 -19.08 38.96
CA GLU A 133 3.98 -19.15 38.62
C GLU A 133 4.58 -17.75 38.37
N ALA A 134 5.89 -17.61 38.54
CA ALA A 134 6.59 -16.32 38.35
C ALA A 134 6.52 -15.77 36.92
N ASP A 135 6.25 -16.61 35.92
CA ASP A 135 6.06 -16.24 34.51
C ASP A 135 4.66 -15.75 34.19
N GLY A 136 3.76 -15.69 35.20
CA GLY A 136 2.37 -15.20 35.02
C GLY A 136 1.37 -16.30 34.66
N LYS A 137 1.75 -17.57 34.62
CA LYS A 137 0.81 -18.69 34.48
C LYS A 137 0.09 -18.92 35.78
N VAL A 138 -1.20 -19.26 35.68
CA VAL A 138 -2.02 -19.66 36.82
C VAL A 138 -2.62 -21.02 36.54
N VAL A 139 -2.32 -22.01 37.37
CA VAL A 139 -2.86 -23.37 37.33
C VAL A 139 -3.93 -23.51 38.39
N TYR A 140 -5.11 -23.95 38.01
CA TYR A 140 -6.23 -24.31 38.88
C TYR A 140 -6.44 -25.80 38.78
N ALA A 141 -6.63 -26.47 39.91
CA ALA A 141 -6.78 -27.92 39.97
C ALA A 141 -7.57 -28.35 41.20
N ASP A 142 -8.05 -29.60 41.18
CA ASP A 142 -8.65 -30.25 42.35
C ASP A 142 -7.55 -30.82 43.23
N THR A 143 -6.54 -31.46 42.63
CA THR A 143 -5.37 -32.01 43.30
C THR A 143 -4.09 -31.73 42.51
N LEU A 144 -3.02 -31.49 43.26
CA LEU A 144 -1.71 -31.18 42.70
C LEU A 144 -0.65 -31.88 43.52
N ASP A 145 0.22 -32.66 42.89
CA ASP A 145 1.36 -33.32 43.49
C ASP A 145 2.65 -32.85 42.82
N LEU A 146 3.54 -32.21 43.58
CA LEU A 146 4.77 -31.60 43.05
C LEU A 146 5.98 -32.03 43.84
N SER A 147 7.16 -32.03 43.23
CA SER A 147 8.45 -32.00 43.90
C SER A 147 8.62 -30.71 44.74
N ASP A 148 9.49 -30.72 45.72
CA ASP A 148 9.75 -29.56 46.59
C ASP A 148 10.34 -28.35 45.85
N ASP A 149 10.86 -28.56 44.65
CA ASP A 149 11.36 -27.52 43.75
C ASP A 149 10.36 -27.13 42.66
N PHE A 150 9.12 -27.67 42.66
CA PHE A 150 8.01 -27.43 41.70
C PHE A 150 8.33 -27.81 40.25
N ARG A 151 9.36 -28.66 40.02
CA ARG A 151 9.78 -29.01 38.65
C ARG A 151 9.10 -30.24 38.07
N ASP A 152 8.80 -31.20 38.94
CA ASP A 152 8.20 -32.47 38.56
C ASP A 152 6.89 -32.68 39.30
N GLY A 153 5.88 -33.20 38.63
CA GLY A 153 4.62 -33.49 39.28
C GLY A 153 3.49 -33.87 38.35
N PHE A 154 2.34 -34.11 38.94
CA PHE A 154 1.12 -34.32 38.21
C PHE A 154 -0.06 -33.51 38.79
N VAL A 155 -1.05 -33.24 37.94
CA VAL A 155 -2.20 -32.43 38.28
C VAL A 155 -3.43 -33.10 37.67
N ASP A 156 -4.48 -33.27 38.45
CA ASP A 156 -5.76 -33.81 37.99
C ASP A 156 -6.83 -32.69 37.86
N SER A 157 -7.68 -32.78 36.83
CA SER A 157 -8.78 -31.86 36.59
C SER A 157 -8.29 -30.42 36.55
N LEU A 158 -7.35 -30.14 35.65
CA LEU A 158 -6.69 -28.83 35.62
C LEU A 158 -7.21 -27.89 34.54
N ARG A 159 -7.08 -26.63 34.87
CA ARG A 159 -7.14 -25.49 33.97
C ARG A 159 -5.90 -24.60 34.15
N ILE A 160 -5.29 -24.19 33.06
CA ILE A 160 -4.18 -23.23 33.05
C ILE A 160 -4.58 -21.98 32.28
N ASP A 161 -4.45 -20.83 32.91
CA ASP A 161 -4.53 -19.52 32.26
C ASP A 161 -3.08 -19.01 32.09
N GLY A 162 -2.62 -18.95 30.85
CA GLY A 162 -1.27 -18.55 30.49
C GLY A 162 -1.20 -17.09 29.96
N PRO A 163 0.01 -16.57 29.71
CA PRO A 163 0.21 -15.28 29.08
C PRO A 163 -0.44 -15.25 27.68
N GLU A 164 -0.68 -14.03 27.16
CA GLU A 164 -1.34 -13.81 25.86
C GLU A 164 -2.73 -14.46 25.72
N GLN A 165 -3.45 -14.60 26.84
CA GLN A 165 -4.80 -15.21 26.93
C GLN A 165 -4.86 -16.68 26.51
N THR A 166 -3.73 -17.38 26.54
CA THR A 166 -3.71 -18.81 26.26
C THR A 166 -4.34 -19.60 27.41
N ARG A 167 -5.10 -20.63 27.08
CA ARG A 167 -5.79 -21.48 28.04
C ARG A 167 -5.65 -22.94 27.67
N PHE A 168 -5.33 -23.74 28.70
CA PHE A 168 -5.33 -25.19 28.62
C PHE A 168 -6.32 -25.73 29.63
N ALA A 169 -7.00 -26.81 29.28
CA ALA A 169 -7.73 -27.63 30.22
C ALA A 169 -7.43 -29.10 29.90
N ALA A 170 -7.33 -29.93 30.89
CA ALA A 170 -7.10 -31.34 30.69
C ALA A 170 -7.61 -32.16 31.89
N THR A 171 -7.89 -33.45 31.65
CA THR A 171 -8.26 -34.37 32.73
C THR A 171 -7.08 -34.63 33.64
N ARG A 172 -5.85 -34.68 33.10
CA ARG A 172 -4.60 -34.84 33.80
C ARG A 172 -3.46 -34.17 33.07
N ALA A 173 -2.53 -33.60 33.82
CA ALA A 173 -1.23 -33.16 33.29
C ALA A 173 -0.08 -33.72 34.12
N GLU A 174 1.01 -34.05 33.44
CA GLU A 174 2.26 -34.49 34.01
C GLU A 174 3.38 -33.55 33.58
N ARG A 175 4.12 -33.02 34.56
CA ARG A 175 5.27 -32.16 34.35
C ARG A 175 6.54 -32.90 34.64
N SER A 176 7.52 -32.79 33.75
CA SER A 176 8.82 -33.48 33.89
C SER A 176 9.97 -32.49 33.66
N SER A 177 10.99 -32.55 34.52
CA SER A 177 12.20 -31.72 34.43
C SER A 177 11.99 -30.22 34.43
N GLY A 178 10.78 -29.76 34.78
CA GLY A 178 10.40 -28.35 34.78
C GLY A 178 10.09 -27.74 33.41
N ASP A 179 10.39 -28.42 32.31
CA ASP A 179 10.31 -27.84 30.94
C ASP A 179 9.26 -28.51 30.06
N VAL A 180 8.94 -29.79 30.30
CA VAL A 180 7.96 -30.53 29.50
C VAL A 180 6.69 -30.79 30.31
N THR A 181 5.54 -30.41 29.77
CA THR A 181 4.22 -30.71 30.34
C THR A 181 3.39 -31.50 29.34
N VAL A 182 2.90 -32.68 29.75
CA VAL A 182 2.03 -33.54 28.93
C VAL A 182 0.61 -33.49 29.48
N PHE A 183 -0.33 -33.09 28.66
CA PHE A 183 -1.76 -33.01 28.97
C PHE A 183 -2.50 -34.19 28.33
N GLN A 184 -3.29 -34.92 29.11
CA GLN A 184 -4.14 -36.03 28.68
C GLN A 184 -5.56 -35.50 28.45
N ASN A 185 -6.17 -35.84 27.30
CA ASN A 185 -7.44 -35.30 26.87
C ASN A 185 -7.46 -33.76 26.95
N GLY A 186 -6.44 -33.12 26.33
CA GLY A 186 -6.18 -31.71 26.47
C GLY A 186 -7.08 -30.88 25.54
N VAL A 187 -7.44 -29.68 26.01
CA VAL A 187 -8.08 -28.62 25.22
C VAL A 187 -7.19 -27.39 25.25
N TYR A 188 -6.94 -26.82 24.10
CA TYR A 188 -6.17 -25.59 23.96
C TYR A 188 -6.96 -24.53 23.20
N THR A 189 -6.93 -23.28 23.68
CA THR A 189 -7.47 -22.10 23.01
C THR A 189 -6.72 -20.83 23.42
N ALA A 190 -6.77 -19.79 22.60
CA ALA A 190 -6.37 -18.44 22.95
C ALA A 190 -7.55 -17.45 22.91
N CYS A 191 -8.78 -17.97 23.00
CA CYS A 191 -9.99 -17.16 23.10
C CYS A 191 -10.44 -17.01 24.56
N GLU A 192 -10.97 -15.84 24.89
CA GLU A 192 -11.66 -15.67 26.16
C GLU A 192 -12.95 -16.52 26.20
N GLU A 193 -13.27 -17.04 27.38
CA GLU A 193 -14.55 -17.67 27.62
C GLU A 193 -15.68 -16.65 27.48
N CYS A 194 -16.84 -17.15 27.06
CA CYS A 194 -18.03 -16.30 27.03
C CYS A 194 -18.40 -15.87 28.46
N LYS A 195 -18.30 -14.57 28.76
CA LYS A 195 -18.56 -14.04 30.11
C LYS A 195 -20.03 -14.19 30.53
N GLU A 196 -20.93 -14.19 29.55
CA GLU A 196 -22.37 -14.31 29.77
C GLU A 196 -22.83 -15.77 29.98
N ASP A 197 -22.15 -16.71 29.36
CA ASP A 197 -22.50 -18.12 29.43
C ASP A 197 -21.23 -19.00 29.33
N ARG A 198 -20.72 -19.44 30.45
CA ARG A 198 -19.50 -20.26 30.55
C ARG A 198 -19.68 -21.69 30.00
N THR A 199 -20.88 -22.09 29.66
CA THR A 199 -21.14 -23.41 29.05
C THR A 199 -20.91 -23.40 27.55
N LYS A 200 -20.86 -22.22 26.90
CA LYS A 200 -20.56 -22.10 25.49
C LYS A 200 -19.07 -22.35 25.21
N PRO A 201 -18.77 -23.18 24.22
CA PRO A 201 -17.38 -23.41 23.84
C PRO A 201 -16.71 -22.12 23.39
N PRO A 202 -15.37 -21.99 23.54
CA PRO A 202 -14.62 -20.91 22.94
C PRO A 202 -14.85 -20.83 21.41
N LYS A 203 -14.61 -19.66 20.84
CA LYS A 203 -14.85 -19.45 19.39
C LYS A 203 -14.02 -20.40 18.54
N TRP A 204 -12.79 -20.70 18.94
CA TRP A 204 -12.04 -21.81 18.41
C TRP A 204 -11.33 -22.57 19.54
N GLN A 205 -11.15 -23.85 19.39
CA GLN A 205 -10.40 -24.70 20.30
C GLN A 205 -9.82 -25.92 19.57
N ILE A 206 -8.73 -26.42 20.11
CA ILE A 206 -8.13 -27.69 19.70
C ILE A 206 -8.34 -28.68 20.85
N LYS A 207 -9.06 -29.74 20.58
CA LYS A 207 -9.15 -30.90 21.48
C LYS A 207 -8.23 -31.99 20.98
N ALA A 208 -7.35 -32.48 21.82
CA ALA A 208 -6.42 -33.54 21.44
C ALA A 208 -6.37 -34.64 22.53
N ALA A 209 -6.16 -35.86 22.11
CA ALA A 209 -5.95 -36.97 23.07
C ALA A 209 -4.73 -36.70 23.94
N ARG A 210 -3.71 -36.05 23.33
CA ARG A 210 -2.50 -35.67 24.05
C ARG A 210 -1.93 -34.34 23.52
N ILE A 211 -1.60 -33.41 24.43
CA ILE A 211 -0.87 -32.19 24.14
C ILE A 211 0.44 -32.21 24.88
N ILE A 212 1.55 -32.05 24.18
CA ILE A 212 2.89 -31.97 24.80
C ILE A 212 3.36 -30.52 24.64
N HIS A 213 3.56 -29.84 25.75
CA HIS A 213 4.10 -28.49 25.79
C HIS A 213 5.55 -28.52 26.24
N ASP A 214 6.45 -28.31 25.28
CA ASP A 214 7.89 -28.23 25.54
C ASP A 214 8.30 -26.76 25.61
N GLN A 215 8.52 -26.26 26.81
CA GLN A 215 8.93 -24.88 27.08
C GLN A 215 10.39 -24.63 26.70
N GLY A 216 11.26 -25.64 26.79
CA GLY A 216 12.65 -25.56 26.40
C GLY A 216 12.76 -25.30 24.87
N GLU A 217 12.06 -26.08 24.09
CA GLU A 217 11.98 -25.92 22.65
C GLU A 217 11.01 -24.84 22.21
N LYS A 218 10.14 -24.34 23.09
CA LYS A 218 9.04 -23.42 22.79
C LYS A 218 8.10 -23.97 21.71
N MET A 219 7.70 -25.21 21.88
CA MET A 219 6.83 -25.93 20.96
C MET A 219 5.67 -26.61 21.69
N MET A 220 4.57 -26.71 21.00
CA MET A 220 3.41 -27.52 21.40
C MET A 220 3.18 -28.59 20.34
N TYR A 221 3.02 -29.84 20.76
CA TYR A 221 2.73 -30.97 19.90
C TYR A 221 1.35 -31.51 20.25
N PHE A 222 0.55 -31.82 19.26
CA PHE A 222 -0.83 -32.25 19.38
C PHE A 222 -0.97 -33.61 18.70
N GLU A 223 -1.49 -34.60 19.44
CA GLU A 223 -1.75 -35.96 18.95
C GLU A 223 -3.28 -36.19 18.96
N ASP A 224 -3.80 -36.74 17.86
CA ASP A 224 -5.24 -36.99 17.63
C ASP A 224 -6.09 -35.73 17.84
N ALA A 225 -5.68 -34.65 17.20
CA ALA A 225 -6.26 -33.35 17.39
C ALA A 225 -7.52 -33.13 16.55
N ARG A 226 -8.54 -32.51 17.16
CA ARG A 226 -9.73 -32.02 16.49
C ARG A 226 -9.80 -30.51 16.61
N PHE A 227 -9.80 -29.83 15.50
CA PHE A 227 -9.99 -28.40 15.47
C PHE A 227 -11.49 -28.09 15.42
N GLU A 228 -11.97 -27.31 16.37
CA GLU A 228 -13.36 -26.88 16.47
C GLU A 228 -13.48 -25.35 16.33
N LEU A 229 -14.46 -24.90 15.57
CA LEU A 229 -14.82 -23.51 15.41
C LEU A 229 -16.29 -23.31 15.83
N PHE A 230 -16.53 -22.40 16.77
CA PHE A 230 -17.84 -22.21 17.40
C PHE A 230 -18.50 -23.53 17.91
N GLY A 231 -17.67 -24.46 18.38
CA GLY A 231 -18.10 -25.77 18.89
C GLY A 231 -18.36 -26.82 17.81
N VAL A 232 -18.20 -26.47 16.51
CA VAL A 232 -18.35 -27.40 15.40
C VAL A 232 -16.99 -27.98 15.02
N PRO A 233 -16.77 -29.30 14.98
CA PRO A 233 -15.55 -29.91 14.53
C PRO A 233 -15.36 -29.72 13.02
N LEU A 234 -14.31 -29.00 12.62
CA LEU A 234 -14.01 -28.71 11.22
C LEU A 234 -12.91 -29.58 10.62
N ALA A 235 -11.94 -30.01 11.42
CA ALA A 235 -10.82 -30.81 10.95
C ALA A 235 -10.33 -31.78 12.01
N TYR A 236 -9.88 -32.95 11.55
CA TYR A 236 -9.12 -33.92 12.35
C TYR A 236 -7.70 -34.01 11.81
N ILE A 237 -6.72 -33.89 12.68
CA ILE A 237 -5.29 -33.93 12.33
C ILE A 237 -4.61 -34.91 13.27
N PRO A 238 -4.11 -36.04 12.78
CA PRO A 238 -3.51 -37.09 13.65
C PRO A 238 -2.31 -36.58 14.47
N TYR A 239 -1.50 -35.72 13.86
CA TYR A 239 -0.35 -35.12 14.51
C TYR A 239 -0.02 -33.78 13.88
N PHE A 240 0.18 -32.73 14.70
CA PHE A 240 0.77 -31.48 14.26
C PHE A 240 1.48 -30.78 15.40
N SER A 241 2.33 -29.81 15.07
CA SER A 241 3.00 -28.98 16.05
C SER A 241 2.77 -27.49 15.75
N SER A 242 2.76 -26.69 16.82
CA SER A 242 2.64 -25.24 16.76
C SER A 242 3.67 -24.61 17.69
N PRO A 243 4.28 -23.47 17.31
CA PRO A 243 5.09 -22.70 18.25
C PRO A 243 4.30 -22.31 19.50
N ASP A 244 4.95 -22.32 20.65
CA ASP A 244 4.42 -21.72 21.88
C ASP A 244 4.18 -20.21 21.64
N PRO A 245 3.09 -19.61 22.14
CA PRO A 245 2.81 -18.18 21.98
C PRO A 245 3.91 -17.23 22.42
N SER A 246 4.75 -17.66 23.38
CA SER A 246 5.93 -16.89 23.81
C SER A 246 7.07 -16.90 22.78
N ALA A 247 7.02 -17.80 21.79
CA ALA A 247 8.02 -17.90 20.74
C ALA A 247 7.82 -16.77 19.71
N LYS A 248 8.63 -15.75 19.78
CA LYS A 248 8.56 -14.62 18.82
C LYS A 248 8.82 -15.05 17.37
N ARG A 249 9.54 -16.15 17.15
CA ARG A 249 9.94 -16.64 15.85
C ARG A 249 10.35 -18.11 15.91
N LYS A 250 9.66 -18.96 15.18
CA LYS A 250 9.92 -20.42 15.11
C LYS A 250 9.55 -20.96 13.73
N SER A 251 10.28 -21.97 13.26
CA SER A 251 9.95 -22.67 12.01
C SER A 251 8.67 -23.49 12.18
N GLY A 252 7.84 -23.54 11.10
CA GLY A 252 6.61 -24.32 11.12
C GLY A 252 5.67 -23.98 9.98
N PHE A 253 4.60 -24.76 9.85
CA PHE A 253 3.54 -24.49 8.89
C PHE A 253 2.76 -23.24 9.28
N LEU A 254 2.45 -22.41 8.27
CA LEU A 254 1.52 -21.31 8.43
C LEU A 254 0.11 -21.77 8.01
N VAL A 255 -0.89 -20.97 8.34
CA VAL A 255 -2.28 -21.30 8.05
C VAL A 255 -2.47 -21.45 6.53
N PRO A 256 -3.04 -22.57 6.05
CA PRO A 256 -3.33 -22.78 4.65
C PRO A 256 -4.36 -21.78 4.11
N THR A 257 -4.24 -21.41 2.84
CA THR A 257 -5.21 -20.60 2.12
C THR A 257 -5.84 -21.41 0.97
N TYR A 258 -7.11 -21.12 0.72
CA TYR A 258 -7.92 -21.83 -0.28
C TYR A 258 -8.42 -20.83 -1.31
N HIS A 259 -8.29 -21.17 -2.59
CA HIS A 259 -8.75 -20.32 -3.69
C HIS A 259 -9.41 -21.16 -4.77
N THR A 260 -10.27 -20.52 -5.56
CA THR A 260 -10.84 -21.11 -6.75
C THR A 260 -10.68 -20.16 -7.94
N SER A 261 -10.41 -20.71 -9.10
CA SER A 261 -10.28 -19.96 -10.35
C SER A 261 -10.69 -20.83 -11.54
N SER A 262 -11.18 -20.19 -12.59
CA SER A 262 -11.44 -20.88 -13.86
C SER A 262 -10.17 -21.41 -14.50
N VAL A 263 -9.01 -20.78 -14.25
CA VAL A 263 -7.70 -21.16 -14.81
C VAL A 263 -7.11 -22.38 -14.14
N TYR A 264 -6.97 -22.34 -12.81
CA TYR A 264 -6.26 -23.40 -12.07
C TYR A 264 -7.21 -24.32 -11.25
N GLY A 265 -8.51 -24.06 -11.31
CA GLY A 265 -9.51 -24.83 -10.53
C GLY A 265 -9.45 -24.49 -9.04
N PHE A 266 -9.71 -25.48 -8.20
CA PHE A 266 -9.53 -25.39 -6.75
C PHE A 266 -8.04 -25.46 -6.41
N SER A 267 -7.59 -24.67 -5.45
CA SER A 267 -6.21 -24.68 -4.98
C SER A 267 -6.09 -24.55 -3.46
N VAL A 268 -5.04 -25.17 -2.94
CA VAL A 268 -4.63 -25.07 -1.54
C VAL A 268 -3.17 -24.64 -1.51
N SER A 269 -2.89 -23.54 -0.82
CA SER A 269 -1.52 -23.06 -0.56
C SER A 269 -1.18 -23.31 0.90
N THR A 270 -0.11 -24.05 1.16
CA THR A 270 0.32 -24.42 2.52
C THR A 270 1.75 -23.91 2.75
N PRO A 271 1.91 -22.66 3.24
CA PRO A 271 3.23 -22.10 3.46
C PRO A 271 3.96 -22.80 4.60
N TYR A 272 5.26 -23.01 4.46
CA TYR A 272 6.16 -23.41 5.54
C TYR A 272 7.21 -22.33 5.76
N TYR A 273 7.29 -21.86 6.99
CA TYR A 273 8.22 -20.82 7.43
C TYR A 273 9.46 -21.44 8.07
N PHE A 274 10.64 -21.07 7.60
CA PHE A 274 11.93 -21.44 8.13
C PHE A 274 12.54 -20.24 8.87
N ALA A 275 12.62 -20.31 10.19
CA ALA A 275 13.32 -19.32 11.02
C ALA A 275 14.82 -19.67 11.05
N LEU A 276 15.55 -19.38 9.98
CA LEU A 276 16.94 -19.82 9.79
C LEU A 276 17.92 -19.13 10.75
N ALA A 277 17.76 -17.79 10.93
CA ALA A 277 18.58 -17.00 11.83
C ALA A 277 17.77 -15.79 12.35
N PRO A 278 18.23 -15.06 13.38
CA PRO A 278 17.53 -13.90 13.90
C PRO A 278 17.28 -12.78 12.89
N ASP A 279 18.10 -12.69 11.86
CA ASP A 279 18.12 -11.64 10.87
C ASP A 279 17.65 -12.08 9.48
N TYR A 280 17.49 -13.38 9.19
CA TYR A 280 16.94 -13.84 7.93
C TYR A 280 16.03 -15.08 8.06
N ASP A 281 15.15 -15.25 7.12
CA ASP A 281 14.20 -16.36 7.01
C ASP A 281 13.86 -16.71 5.56
N LEU A 282 13.25 -17.87 5.42
CA LEU A 282 12.74 -18.39 4.16
C LEU A 282 11.32 -18.90 4.36
N THR A 283 10.42 -18.54 3.47
CA THR A 283 9.08 -19.13 3.42
C THR A 283 8.91 -19.84 2.09
N ILE A 284 8.57 -21.13 2.10
CA ILE A 284 8.22 -21.88 0.91
C ILE A 284 6.72 -22.13 0.91
N THR A 285 6.05 -21.76 -0.16
CA THR A 285 4.60 -21.86 -0.30
C THR A 285 4.27 -22.72 -1.54
N PRO A 286 4.13 -24.03 -1.39
CA PRO A 286 3.52 -24.85 -2.41
C PRO A 286 2.03 -24.53 -2.51
N MET A 287 1.54 -24.30 -3.71
CA MET A 287 0.14 -24.15 -4.07
C MET A 287 -0.23 -25.30 -5.00
N ILE A 288 -0.98 -26.26 -4.47
CA ILE A 288 -1.50 -27.38 -5.24
C ILE A 288 -2.78 -26.96 -5.92
N THR A 289 -2.87 -27.14 -7.21
CA THR A 289 -4.04 -26.77 -8.01
C THR A 289 -4.66 -28.01 -8.68
N SER A 290 -5.97 -27.99 -8.86
CA SER A 290 -6.67 -29.16 -9.42
C SER A 290 -6.56 -29.29 -10.95
N LYS A 291 -6.17 -28.21 -11.68
CA LYS A 291 -6.08 -28.21 -13.14
C LYS A 291 -4.65 -28.02 -13.67
N GLN A 292 -3.85 -27.18 -12.99
CA GLN A 292 -2.57 -26.71 -13.53
C GLN A 292 -1.32 -27.37 -12.89
N GLY A 293 -1.51 -28.22 -11.89
CA GLY A 293 -0.41 -28.81 -11.16
C GLY A 293 0.12 -27.91 -10.02
N PRO A 294 1.30 -28.20 -9.46
CA PRO A 294 1.86 -27.45 -8.33
C PRO A 294 2.56 -26.18 -8.79
N LEU A 295 2.16 -25.05 -8.21
CA LEU A 295 2.91 -23.81 -8.22
C LEU A 295 3.73 -23.72 -6.94
N VAL A 296 5.01 -23.43 -7.05
CA VAL A 296 5.88 -23.24 -5.86
C VAL A 296 6.33 -21.80 -5.81
N GLN A 297 6.20 -21.19 -4.62
CA GLN A 297 6.70 -19.86 -4.32
C GLN A 297 7.69 -19.95 -3.15
N ALA A 298 8.83 -19.28 -3.27
CA ALA A 298 9.85 -19.17 -2.23
C ALA A 298 10.12 -17.69 -1.96
N GLU A 299 10.06 -17.29 -0.69
CA GLU A 299 10.31 -15.92 -0.25
C GLU A 299 11.44 -15.90 0.77
N TRP A 300 12.55 -15.29 0.42
CA TRP A 300 13.68 -14.97 1.30
C TRP A 300 13.56 -13.57 1.82
N ARG A 301 13.75 -13.37 3.13
CA ARG A 301 13.80 -12.05 3.76
C ARG A 301 15.05 -11.96 4.63
N GLN A 302 15.75 -10.84 4.50
CA GLN A 302 16.91 -10.56 5.34
C GLN A 302 16.88 -9.13 5.86
N ARG A 303 17.20 -8.98 7.14
CA ARG A 303 17.37 -7.70 7.81
C ARG A 303 18.84 -7.52 8.17
N LEU A 304 19.39 -6.39 7.77
CA LEU A 304 20.74 -5.96 8.11
C LEU A 304 20.67 -4.77 9.06
N ILE A 305 21.81 -4.32 9.58
CA ILE A 305 21.88 -3.21 10.56
C ILE A 305 21.29 -1.92 9.97
N ASN A 306 21.55 -1.66 8.70
CA ASN A 306 21.16 -0.43 8.01
C ASN A 306 19.97 -0.58 7.07
N GLY A 307 19.36 -1.77 6.94
CA GLY A 307 18.24 -1.97 6.04
C GLY A 307 17.70 -3.40 6.02
N ALA A 308 16.84 -3.67 5.05
CA ALA A 308 16.28 -5.00 4.82
C ALA A 308 16.01 -5.19 3.33
N TYR A 309 16.04 -6.45 2.90
CA TYR A 309 15.60 -6.82 1.56
C TYR A 309 14.84 -8.13 1.57
N MET A 310 14.07 -8.35 0.53
CA MET A 310 13.42 -9.62 0.23
C MET A 310 13.65 -10.03 -1.22
N VAL A 311 13.65 -11.33 -1.46
CA VAL A 311 13.60 -11.94 -2.79
C VAL A 311 12.51 -12.99 -2.78
N ARG A 312 11.60 -12.91 -3.74
CA ARG A 312 10.53 -13.91 -3.95
C ARG A 312 10.68 -14.48 -5.35
N ALA A 313 10.67 -15.79 -5.45
CA ALA A 313 10.61 -16.50 -6.72
C ALA A 313 9.37 -17.39 -6.75
N SER A 314 8.73 -17.48 -7.89
CA SER A 314 7.60 -18.40 -8.09
C SER A 314 7.65 -19.07 -9.45
N GLY A 315 7.12 -20.29 -9.56
CA GLY A 315 7.08 -20.99 -10.82
C GLY A 315 6.11 -22.17 -10.84
N ILE A 316 5.64 -22.48 -12.03
CA ILE A 316 4.73 -23.58 -12.32
C ILE A 316 5.04 -24.17 -13.69
N PHE A 317 4.98 -25.52 -13.79
CA PHE A 317 4.85 -26.22 -15.05
C PHE A 317 3.37 -26.52 -15.30
N GLN A 318 2.82 -25.90 -16.35
CA GLN A 318 1.39 -25.94 -16.64
C GLN A 318 0.97 -27.28 -17.23
N LEU A 319 -0.11 -27.88 -16.72
CA LEU A 319 -0.68 -29.13 -17.22
C LEU A 319 -1.80 -28.87 -18.24
N ASP A 320 -2.71 -27.92 -17.96
CA ASP A 320 -3.85 -27.60 -18.81
C ASP A 320 -3.69 -26.19 -19.43
N LYS A 321 -3.04 -26.16 -20.60
CA LYS A 321 -2.87 -24.91 -21.36
C LYS A 321 -4.15 -24.47 -22.06
N GLN A 322 -5.11 -25.39 -22.31
CA GLN A 322 -6.35 -25.08 -23.00
C GLN A 322 -7.21 -24.11 -22.20
N ALA A 323 -7.23 -24.24 -20.87
CA ALA A 323 -7.93 -23.29 -19.98
C ALA A 323 -7.48 -21.84 -20.15
N LEU A 324 -6.27 -21.59 -20.65
CA LEU A 324 -5.72 -20.27 -20.92
C LEU A 324 -6.01 -19.80 -22.34
N LEU A 325 -5.99 -20.72 -23.31
CA LEU A 325 -6.34 -20.42 -24.71
C LEU A 325 -7.81 -20.01 -24.84
N ASP A 326 -8.70 -20.65 -24.09
CA ASP A 326 -10.13 -20.33 -24.06
C ASP A 326 -10.41 -18.91 -23.56
N LYS A 327 -9.49 -18.34 -22.80
CA LYS A 327 -9.53 -16.92 -22.40
C LYS A 327 -9.05 -15.96 -23.49
N GLY A 328 -8.52 -16.46 -24.62
CA GLY A 328 -7.89 -15.66 -25.66
C GLY A 328 -6.56 -15.03 -25.21
N ASP A 329 -5.94 -15.58 -24.18
CA ASP A 329 -4.68 -15.08 -23.62
C ASP A 329 -3.49 -15.90 -24.15
N LEU A 330 -3.01 -15.52 -25.33
CA LEU A 330 -1.85 -16.13 -26.00
C LEU A 330 -0.56 -16.19 -25.14
N PRO A 331 -0.25 -15.17 -24.27
CA PRO A 331 0.94 -15.26 -23.42
C PRO A 331 0.95 -16.43 -22.45
N GLY A 332 -0.21 -16.92 -22.03
CA GLY A 332 -0.33 -18.05 -21.11
C GLY A 332 -0.01 -19.41 -21.67
N ASN A 333 0.10 -19.57 -22.99
CA ASN A 333 0.40 -20.84 -23.66
C ASN A 333 1.91 -21.18 -23.62
N ARG A 334 2.44 -21.45 -22.43
CA ARG A 334 3.83 -21.81 -22.16
C ARG A 334 3.90 -23.04 -21.26
N ASP A 335 4.97 -23.81 -21.36
CA ASP A 335 5.18 -24.97 -20.47
C ASP A 335 5.52 -24.51 -19.06
N PHE A 336 6.47 -23.61 -18.95
CA PHE A 336 6.89 -23.02 -17.69
C PHE A 336 6.50 -21.55 -17.63
N ARG A 337 5.93 -21.15 -16.47
CA ARG A 337 5.67 -19.75 -16.12
C ARG A 337 6.18 -19.46 -14.73
N GLY A 338 6.66 -18.22 -14.51
CA GLY A 338 7.21 -17.85 -13.21
C GLY A 338 7.57 -16.38 -13.11
N SER A 339 7.97 -15.99 -11.91
CA SER A 339 8.43 -14.64 -11.58
C SER A 339 9.59 -14.67 -10.61
N ILE A 340 10.39 -13.60 -10.63
CA ILE A 340 11.34 -13.23 -9.58
C ILE A 340 11.05 -11.80 -9.21
N GLU A 341 10.79 -11.57 -7.93
CA GLU A 341 10.53 -10.27 -7.35
C GLU A 341 11.57 -9.99 -6.26
N SER A 342 12.08 -8.77 -6.19
CA SER A 342 13.00 -8.37 -5.13
C SER A 342 12.74 -6.92 -4.75
N SER A 343 12.73 -6.64 -3.45
CA SER A 343 12.70 -5.27 -2.94
C SER A 343 13.68 -5.13 -1.78
N GLY A 344 14.28 -3.94 -1.69
CA GLY A 344 15.21 -3.64 -0.60
C GLY A 344 15.30 -2.15 -0.35
N GLN A 345 15.52 -1.81 0.92
CA GLN A 345 15.73 -0.43 1.34
C GLN A 345 16.81 -0.35 2.41
N PHE A 346 17.75 0.57 2.23
CA PHE A 346 18.91 0.73 3.08
C PHE A 346 19.18 2.20 3.40
N ARG A 347 19.59 2.48 4.62
CA ARG A 347 20.07 3.80 5.03
C ARG A 347 21.57 3.89 4.81
N LEU A 348 22.02 4.89 4.07
CA LEU A 348 23.43 5.27 4.02
C LEU A 348 23.82 6.04 5.28
N ASN A 349 22.92 6.95 5.71
CA ASN A 349 23.01 7.73 6.95
C ASN A 349 21.62 8.30 7.30
N ASP A 350 21.53 9.20 8.27
CA ASP A 350 20.26 9.77 8.74
C ASP A 350 19.50 10.58 7.67
N LYS A 351 20.17 11.01 6.61
CA LYS A 351 19.62 11.84 5.53
C LYS A 351 19.38 11.07 4.23
N TRP A 352 20.10 9.98 4.00
CA TRP A 352 20.14 9.29 2.72
C TRP A 352 19.68 7.86 2.83
N VAL A 353 18.78 7.49 1.91
CA VAL A 353 18.23 6.14 1.75
C VAL A 353 18.37 5.73 0.29
N TYR A 354 18.76 4.48 0.04
CA TYR A 354 18.72 3.89 -1.27
C TYR A 354 17.93 2.57 -1.23
N GLY A 355 17.43 2.18 -2.38
CA GLY A 355 16.69 0.93 -2.46
C GLY A 355 16.36 0.54 -3.90
N TRP A 356 15.67 -0.56 -4.01
CA TRP A 356 15.17 -1.08 -5.27
C TRP A 356 13.86 -1.85 -5.08
N ASP A 357 13.08 -1.90 -6.14
CA ASP A 357 11.97 -2.82 -6.36
C ASP A 357 12.17 -3.41 -7.74
N GLY A 358 12.25 -4.71 -7.86
CA GLY A 358 12.49 -5.38 -9.13
C GLY A 358 11.51 -6.54 -9.32
N THR A 359 10.95 -6.64 -10.51
CA THR A 359 10.06 -7.73 -10.91
C THR A 359 10.43 -8.21 -12.30
N LEU A 360 10.75 -9.50 -12.40
CA LEU A 360 10.90 -10.21 -13.64
C LEU A 360 9.80 -11.25 -13.73
N VAL A 361 9.11 -11.33 -14.85
CA VAL A 361 8.01 -12.26 -15.05
C VAL A 361 8.07 -12.85 -16.46
N THR A 362 7.68 -14.09 -16.62
CA THR A 362 7.72 -14.79 -17.92
C THR A 362 6.74 -14.22 -18.93
N ASP A 363 5.60 -13.74 -18.48
CA ASP A 363 4.55 -13.15 -19.30
C ASP A 363 3.61 -12.27 -18.47
N ARG A 364 2.89 -11.37 -19.14
CA ARG A 364 2.02 -10.35 -18.51
C ARG A 364 0.82 -10.92 -17.77
N ALA A 365 0.33 -12.10 -18.13
CA ALA A 365 -0.87 -12.69 -17.54
C ALA A 365 -0.56 -13.57 -16.33
N TYR A 366 0.70 -13.95 -16.09
CA TYR A 366 1.10 -14.89 -15.04
C TYR A 366 0.56 -14.52 -13.66
N PHE A 367 0.75 -13.28 -13.24
CA PHE A 367 0.29 -12.84 -11.92
C PHE A 367 -1.23 -12.83 -11.79
N GLN A 368 -1.94 -12.40 -12.83
CA GLN A 368 -3.41 -12.35 -12.83
C GLN A 368 -4.01 -13.76 -12.88
N ASP A 369 -3.47 -14.63 -13.73
CA ASP A 369 -3.95 -16.00 -13.92
C ASP A 369 -3.84 -16.83 -12.63
N TYR A 370 -2.78 -16.65 -11.85
CA TYR A 370 -2.54 -17.40 -10.62
C TYR A 370 -2.89 -16.60 -9.34
N GLY A 371 -3.45 -15.42 -9.47
CA GLY A 371 -3.88 -14.61 -8.33
C GLY A 371 -2.73 -14.15 -7.42
N LEU A 372 -1.53 -13.97 -7.97
CA LEU A 372 -0.31 -13.63 -7.21
C LEU A 372 -0.15 -12.13 -6.99
N LEU A 373 -0.86 -11.27 -7.75
CA LEU A 373 -0.87 -9.83 -7.52
C LEU A 373 -1.60 -9.47 -6.24
N LYS A 374 -1.00 -8.59 -5.47
CA LYS A 374 -1.68 -7.95 -4.35
C LYS A 374 -2.73 -7.00 -4.89
N ARG A 375 -3.99 -7.24 -4.57
CA ARG A 375 -5.06 -6.28 -4.82
C ARG A 375 -4.86 -5.07 -3.93
N VAL A 376 -4.88 -3.88 -4.51
CA VAL A 376 -4.84 -2.61 -3.78
C VAL A 376 -6.27 -2.17 -3.53
N GLN A 377 -6.63 -2.03 -2.26
CA GLN A 377 -7.94 -1.50 -1.93
C GLN A 377 -7.95 0.01 -2.11
N THR A 378 -8.91 0.50 -2.88
CA THR A 378 -9.18 1.92 -3.02
C THR A 378 -9.92 2.47 -1.80
N ALA A 379 -9.97 3.78 -1.64
CA ALA A 379 -10.74 4.44 -0.59
C ALA A 379 -12.24 4.08 -0.62
N ASN A 380 -12.73 3.62 -1.77
CA ASN A 380 -14.13 3.24 -2.00
C ASN A 380 -14.40 1.75 -1.75
N LEU A 381 -13.55 1.06 -1.03
CA LEU A 381 -13.61 -0.37 -0.73
C LEU A 381 -13.45 -1.32 -1.93
N LEU A 382 -13.38 -0.83 -3.16
CA LEU A 382 -13.10 -1.65 -4.34
C LEU A 382 -11.64 -2.10 -4.34
N ALA A 383 -11.42 -3.38 -4.54
CA ALA A 383 -10.09 -3.99 -4.56
C ALA A 383 -9.64 -4.18 -6.01
N THR A 384 -8.81 -3.29 -6.52
CA THR A 384 -8.30 -3.34 -7.89
C THR A 384 -6.98 -4.09 -7.98
N THR A 385 -6.77 -4.82 -9.08
CA THR A 385 -5.46 -5.34 -9.46
C THR A 385 -4.65 -4.23 -10.14
N PRO A 386 -3.33 -4.13 -9.88
CA PRO A 386 -2.49 -3.20 -10.62
C PRO A 386 -2.45 -3.53 -12.11
N ASP A 387 -2.52 -2.50 -12.95
CA ASP A 387 -2.42 -2.64 -14.41
C ASP A 387 -0.97 -2.76 -14.89
N TYR A 388 -0.01 -2.44 -14.04
CA TYR A 388 1.42 -2.54 -14.33
C TYR A 388 2.23 -2.70 -13.04
N VAL A 389 3.47 -3.11 -13.17
CA VAL A 389 4.47 -3.11 -12.10
C VAL A 389 5.65 -2.24 -12.49
N THR A 390 6.19 -1.51 -11.51
CA THR A 390 7.39 -0.68 -11.68
C THR A 390 8.58 -1.38 -11.03
N SER A 391 9.58 -1.71 -11.85
CA SER A 391 10.91 -2.06 -11.35
C SER A 391 11.75 -0.78 -11.28
N GLN A 392 12.33 -0.48 -10.14
CA GLN A 392 13.06 0.75 -9.91
C GLN A 392 14.29 0.54 -9.04
N ALA A 393 15.28 1.40 -9.22
CA ALA A 393 16.37 1.61 -8.28
C ALA A 393 16.38 3.10 -7.93
N TYR A 394 16.52 3.42 -6.65
CA TYR A 394 16.41 4.81 -6.21
C TYR A 394 17.41 5.19 -5.13
N LEU A 395 17.73 6.49 -5.10
CA LEU A 395 18.49 7.17 -4.07
C LEU A 395 17.71 8.41 -3.63
N GLN A 396 17.38 8.49 -2.35
CA GLN A 396 16.67 9.63 -1.77
C GLN A 396 17.48 10.30 -0.69
N GLY A 397 17.47 11.64 -0.70
CA GLY A 397 18.11 12.47 0.31
C GLY A 397 17.16 13.50 0.90
N ARG A 398 17.17 13.68 2.22
CA ARG A 398 16.35 14.68 2.92
C ARG A 398 17.20 15.53 3.83
N GLY A 399 17.21 16.83 3.55
CA GLY A 399 17.76 17.84 4.44
C GLY A 399 16.65 18.57 5.18
N GLU A 400 16.99 19.58 5.98
CA GLU A 400 16.02 20.43 6.68
C GLU A 400 15.10 21.18 5.71
N LYS A 401 15.66 21.68 4.61
CA LYS A 401 14.96 22.48 3.59
C LYS A 401 15.29 22.00 2.17
N SER A 402 15.69 20.76 2.02
CA SER A 402 16.03 20.16 0.74
C SER A 402 15.53 18.73 0.63
N PHE A 403 15.18 18.36 -0.58
CA PHE A 403 14.79 17.01 -0.95
C PHE A 403 15.47 16.65 -2.26
N PHE A 404 15.99 15.44 -2.33
CA PHE A 404 16.60 14.86 -3.51
C PHE A 404 16.04 13.48 -3.76
N ASP A 405 15.68 13.18 -5.00
CA ASP A 405 15.19 11.87 -5.43
C ASP A 405 15.77 11.55 -6.81
N LEU A 406 16.49 10.44 -6.92
CA LEU A 406 17.05 9.94 -8.16
C LEU A 406 16.54 8.52 -8.37
N ARG A 407 15.93 8.25 -9.53
CA ARG A 407 15.37 6.93 -9.87
C ARG A 407 15.68 6.50 -11.29
N ALA A 408 15.97 5.22 -11.45
CA ALA A 408 15.84 4.54 -12.73
C ALA A 408 14.62 3.63 -12.67
N MET A 409 13.78 3.61 -13.71
CA MET A 409 12.51 2.89 -13.69
C MET A 409 12.29 2.12 -14.99
N TYR A 410 11.77 0.91 -14.83
CA TYR A 410 11.28 0.05 -15.89
C TYR A 410 9.86 -0.37 -15.55
N PHE A 411 8.93 -0.11 -16.46
CA PHE A 411 7.52 -0.43 -16.29
C PHE A 411 7.18 -1.68 -17.09
N TYR A 412 6.45 -2.60 -16.48
CA TYR A 412 5.94 -3.78 -17.15
C TYR A 412 4.41 -3.79 -17.08
N GLY A 413 3.77 -3.66 -18.24
CA GLY A 413 2.31 -3.60 -18.37
C GLY A 413 1.66 -4.99 -18.33
N PHE A 414 0.49 -5.07 -17.71
CA PHE A 414 -0.30 -6.30 -17.59
C PHE A 414 -1.53 -6.33 -18.48
N SER A 415 -1.93 -5.20 -19.08
CA SER A 415 -3.05 -5.15 -19.99
C SER A 415 -2.76 -5.93 -21.30
N SER A 416 -3.78 -6.56 -21.87
CA SER A 416 -3.66 -7.23 -23.17
C SER A 416 -3.31 -6.28 -24.31
N GLN A 417 -3.59 -4.99 -24.13
CA GLN A 417 -3.29 -3.94 -25.10
C GLN A 417 -1.88 -3.36 -24.93
N ASP A 418 -1.20 -3.64 -23.83
CA ASP A 418 0.14 -3.12 -23.57
C ASP A 418 1.17 -3.77 -24.49
N SER A 419 1.98 -2.95 -25.11
CA SER A 419 3.18 -3.36 -25.83
C SER A 419 4.41 -2.85 -25.08
N GLN A 420 5.25 -3.77 -24.63
CA GLN A 420 6.46 -3.42 -23.88
C GLN A 420 7.40 -2.50 -24.66
N ARG A 421 7.40 -2.59 -26.00
CA ARG A 421 8.19 -1.72 -26.87
C ARG A 421 7.70 -0.27 -26.91
N GLN A 422 6.42 -0.02 -26.55
CA GLN A 422 5.78 1.29 -26.48
C GLN A 422 5.88 1.94 -25.09
N ILE A 423 6.26 1.16 -24.07
CA ILE A 423 6.43 1.65 -22.69
C ILE A 423 7.84 2.21 -22.52
N PRO A 424 8.02 3.42 -21.97
CA PRO A 424 9.35 4.01 -21.83
C PRO A 424 10.17 3.36 -20.72
N ILE A 425 11.48 3.35 -20.90
CA ILE A 425 12.48 3.05 -19.86
C ILE A 425 13.06 4.38 -19.39
N ILE A 426 13.03 4.61 -18.08
CA ILE A 426 13.55 5.85 -17.46
C ILE A 426 14.95 5.59 -16.92
N HIS A 427 15.98 6.36 -17.42
CA HIS A 427 17.38 6.15 -17.07
C HIS A 427 18.21 7.44 -17.02
N PRO A 428 18.14 8.33 -15.99
CA PRO A 428 17.25 8.33 -14.83
C PRO A 428 16.20 9.44 -14.88
N VAL A 429 15.37 9.52 -13.84
CA VAL A 429 14.69 10.75 -13.41
C VAL A 429 15.30 11.22 -12.09
N MET A 430 15.56 12.52 -11.97
CA MET A 430 16.07 13.16 -10.75
C MET A 430 15.21 14.38 -10.43
N ASP A 431 14.76 14.47 -9.20
CA ASP A 431 14.10 15.64 -8.63
C ASP A 431 14.92 16.21 -7.48
N TYR A 432 15.21 17.51 -7.53
CA TYR A 432 15.86 18.23 -6.45
C TYR A 432 15.04 19.47 -6.09
N TYR A 433 14.74 19.62 -4.82
CA TYR A 433 14.06 20.78 -4.27
C TYR A 433 14.85 21.35 -3.10
N TYR A 434 15.01 22.69 -3.09
CA TYR A 434 15.72 23.41 -2.03
C TYR A 434 15.01 24.72 -1.73
N VAL A 435 14.88 25.04 -0.43
CA VAL A 435 14.43 26.34 0.05
C VAL A 435 15.59 27.00 0.79
N ALA A 436 15.94 28.24 0.42
CA ALA A 436 17.03 28.97 1.04
C ALA A 436 16.76 29.20 2.54
N LYS A 437 17.81 29.07 3.35
CA LYS A 437 17.70 29.27 4.81
C LYS A 437 17.42 30.74 5.16
N ASN A 438 18.05 31.64 4.45
CA ASN A 438 17.92 33.08 4.68
C ASN A 438 16.98 33.69 3.64
N PRO A 439 16.01 34.51 4.06
CA PRO A 439 15.15 35.22 3.14
C PRO A 439 15.95 36.24 2.32
N PHE A 440 15.64 36.35 1.04
CA PHE A 440 16.16 37.38 0.17
C PHE A 440 15.11 38.48 0.00
N LEU A 441 15.47 39.73 0.25
CA LEU A 441 14.54 40.86 0.25
C LEU A 441 13.26 40.61 1.09
N GLY A 442 13.42 39.86 2.19
CA GLY A 442 12.32 39.47 3.06
C GLY A 442 11.38 38.42 2.48
N GLY A 443 11.71 37.82 1.36
CA GLY A 443 10.96 36.77 0.68
C GLY A 443 11.65 35.40 0.70
N GLU A 444 10.90 34.37 0.47
CA GLU A 444 11.37 32.99 0.33
C GLU A 444 11.99 32.79 -1.06
N VAL A 445 13.16 32.19 -1.12
CA VAL A 445 13.79 31.74 -2.37
C VAL A 445 13.77 30.22 -2.41
N SER A 446 13.31 29.64 -3.50
CA SER A 446 13.36 28.21 -3.74
C SER A 446 13.95 27.85 -5.09
N LEU A 447 14.57 26.66 -5.16
CA LEU A 447 15.12 26.08 -6.37
C LEU A 447 14.47 24.70 -6.59
N ARG A 448 13.98 24.48 -7.81
CA ARG A 448 13.51 23.18 -8.26
C ARG A 448 14.33 22.76 -9.47
N THR A 449 14.85 21.55 -9.46
CA THR A 449 15.62 21.01 -10.59
C THR A 449 15.10 19.61 -10.90
N ASN A 450 14.87 19.35 -12.17
CA ASN A 450 14.49 18.04 -12.67
C ASN A 450 15.39 17.64 -13.82
N LEU A 451 15.88 16.41 -13.81
CA LEU A 451 16.53 15.75 -14.93
C LEU A 451 15.69 14.54 -15.28
N THR A 452 15.28 14.41 -16.53
CA THR A 452 14.56 13.23 -17.02
C THR A 452 15.27 12.73 -18.27
N SER A 453 15.66 11.47 -18.29
CA SER A 453 16.17 10.78 -19.46
C SER A 453 15.36 9.49 -19.65
N LEU A 454 14.84 9.30 -20.86
CA LEU A 454 14.06 8.12 -21.21
C LEU A 454 14.36 7.64 -22.62
N SER A 455 14.07 6.37 -22.86
CA SER A 455 14.09 5.78 -24.20
C SER A 455 12.84 4.94 -24.44
N ARG A 456 12.37 4.92 -25.68
CA ARG A 456 11.24 4.08 -26.12
C ARG A 456 11.58 3.48 -27.47
N GLU A 457 11.24 2.20 -27.64
CA GLU A 457 11.61 1.45 -28.83
C GLU A 457 10.68 1.76 -30.01
N THR A 458 9.37 1.88 -29.80
CA THR A 458 8.39 2.15 -30.85
C THR A 458 7.39 3.23 -30.42
N ALA A 459 6.85 3.96 -31.41
CA ALA A 459 5.84 4.99 -31.19
C ALA A 459 4.57 4.43 -30.53
N PHE A 460 3.98 5.21 -29.63
CA PHE A 460 2.68 4.90 -29.05
C PHE A 460 1.65 5.90 -29.57
N PHE A 461 0.85 5.43 -30.54
CA PHE A 461 -0.28 6.16 -31.08
C PHE A 461 -1.57 5.79 -30.33
N ASP A 462 -2.37 6.81 -30.04
CA ASP A 462 -3.69 6.67 -29.44
C ASP A 462 -4.73 7.16 -30.48
N PRO A 463 -5.46 6.24 -31.18
CA PRO A 463 -6.48 6.63 -32.16
C PRO A 463 -7.65 7.34 -31.48
N ILE A 464 -8.03 8.51 -31.96
CA ILE A 464 -9.14 9.30 -31.43
C ILE A 464 -10.48 9.07 -32.16
N ASN A 465 -10.49 8.22 -33.16
CA ASN A 465 -11.71 7.75 -33.81
C ASN A 465 -11.55 6.32 -34.35
N LEU A 466 -12.68 5.66 -34.59
CA LEU A 466 -12.69 4.26 -35.02
C LEU A 466 -12.03 4.06 -36.40
N ASN A 467 -12.23 5.02 -37.33
CA ASN A 467 -11.64 4.94 -38.66
C ASN A 467 -10.10 5.00 -38.62
N ALA A 468 -9.52 5.78 -37.69
CA ALA A 468 -8.08 5.83 -37.52
C ALA A 468 -7.54 4.51 -37.00
N SER A 469 -8.28 3.88 -36.07
CA SER A 469 -7.90 2.57 -35.49
C SER A 469 -7.97 1.44 -36.52
N THR A 470 -9.08 1.35 -37.26
CA THR A 470 -9.35 0.23 -38.19
C THR A 470 -8.55 0.31 -39.49
N ASN A 471 -8.26 1.52 -39.97
CA ASN A 471 -7.57 1.74 -41.24
C ASN A 471 -6.07 1.99 -41.09
N GLY A 472 -5.51 1.92 -39.87
CA GLY A 472 -4.09 2.16 -39.60
C GLY A 472 -3.62 3.60 -39.93
N LEU A 473 -4.53 4.60 -39.98
CA LEU A 473 -4.21 5.97 -40.35
C LEU A 473 -3.17 6.65 -39.46
N CYS A 474 -3.02 6.18 -38.21
CA CYS A 474 -2.02 6.69 -37.27
C CYS A 474 -0.58 6.42 -37.71
N SER A 475 -0.35 5.42 -38.55
CA SER A 475 0.97 5.03 -39.05
C SER A 475 1.26 5.48 -40.49
N ILE A 476 0.37 6.30 -41.10
CA ILE A 476 0.54 6.82 -42.46
C ILE A 476 1.25 8.17 -42.41
N ALA A 477 2.43 8.24 -43.00
CA ALA A 477 3.10 9.52 -43.30
C ALA A 477 2.53 10.07 -44.64
N SER A 478 1.72 11.12 -44.60
CA SER A 478 1.13 11.73 -45.77
C SER A 478 1.27 13.23 -45.77
N ALA A 479 1.55 13.80 -46.94
CA ALA A 479 1.47 15.24 -47.17
C ALA A 479 0.04 15.73 -47.39
N ASP A 480 -0.90 14.83 -47.72
CA ASP A 480 -2.31 15.16 -47.92
C ASP A 480 -3.00 15.47 -46.59
N PRO A 481 -3.57 16.66 -46.40
CA PRO A 481 -4.30 17.03 -45.18
C PRO A 481 -5.47 16.09 -44.85
N ALA A 482 -6.13 15.52 -45.87
CA ALA A 482 -7.24 14.56 -45.67
C ALA A 482 -6.81 13.24 -45.08
N VAL A 483 -5.53 12.87 -45.22
CA VAL A 483 -4.94 11.59 -44.77
C VAL A 483 -4.01 11.81 -43.57
N LYS A 484 -3.72 13.06 -43.20
CA LYS A 484 -2.88 13.34 -42.05
C LYS A 484 -3.48 12.76 -40.76
N THR A 485 -2.65 12.09 -40.01
CA THR A 485 -3.05 11.44 -38.77
C THR A 485 -3.22 12.40 -37.58
N ILE A 486 -2.71 13.62 -37.69
CA ILE A 486 -2.68 14.62 -36.61
C ILE A 486 -4.08 14.99 -36.06
N ASN A 487 -5.12 14.87 -36.88
CA ASN A 487 -6.50 15.14 -36.47
C ASN A 487 -7.27 13.87 -36.06
N ASN A 488 -6.66 12.68 -36.23
CA ASN A 488 -7.33 11.40 -36.01
C ASN A 488 -6.65 10.58 -34.93
N CYS A 489 -5.46 10.99 -34.53
CA CYS A 489 -4.63 10.26 -33.55
C CYS A 489 -3.90 11.25 -32.65
N LEU A 490 -3.47 10.75 -31.50
CA LEU A 490 -2.52 11.39 -30.60
C LEU A 490 -1.23 10.57 -30.62
N LEU A 491 -0.09 11.23 -30.56
CA LEU A 491 1.20 10.58 -30.34
C LEU A 491 1.54 10.69 -28.86
N ARG A 492 1.13 9.69 -28.07
CA ARG A 492 1.32 9.63 -26.61
C ARG A 492 2.76 9.32 -26.22
N GLY A 493 3.49 8.59 -27.05
CA GLY A 493 4.87 8.20 -26.81
C GLY A 493 5.71 8.33 -28.07
N VAL A 494 6.79 9.09 -27.99
CA VAL A 494 7.73 9.32 -29.10
C VAL A 494 8.80 8.23 -29.10
N PRO A 495 9.09 7.56 -30.21
CA PRO A 495 10.15 6.54 -30.30
C PRO A 495 11.54 7.21 -30.34
N GLY A 496 12.52 6.61 -29.70
CA GLY A 496 13.89 7.12 -29.63
C GLY A 496 14.31 7.48 -28.22
N THR A 497 15.15 8.53 -28.08
CA THR A 497 15.67 8.98 -26.80
C THR A 497 15.26 10.42 -26.50
N TYR A 498 14.97 10.69 -25.26
CA TYR A 498 14.63 12.02 -24.76
C TYR A 498 15.34 12.30 -23.45
N THR A 499 16.16 13.34 -23.41
CA THR A 499 16.82 13.81 -22.20
C THR A 499 16.52 15.28 -21.99
N ARG A 500 15.99 15.65 -20.81
CA ARG A 500 15.68 17.02 -20.44
C ARG A 500 16.24 17.36 -19.08
N PHE A 501 16.91 18.48 -18.98
CA PHE A 501 17.29 19.14 -17.75
C PHE A 501 16.47 20.42 -17.58
N SER A 502 15.78 20.57 -16.47
CA SER A 502 14.95 21.72 -16.12
C SER A 502 15.35 22.26 -14.76
N THR A 503 15.55 23.56 -14.64
CA THR A 503 15.78 24.21 -13.35
C THR A 503 14.96 25.49 -13.26
N GLU A 504 14.36 25.72 -12.08
CA GLU A 504 13.53 26.90 -11.81
C GLU A 504 13.95 27.48 -10.45
N ALA A 505 14.41 28.71 -10.46
CA ALA A 505 14.63 29.51 -9.27
C ALA A 505 13.42 30.43 -9.09
N SER A 506 12.82 30.43 -7.91
CA SER A 506 11.65 31.25 -7.60
C SER A 506 11.84 32.04 -6.30
N TRP A 507 11.25 33.23 -6.29
CA TRP A 507 11.17 34.13 -5.14
C TRP A 507 9.72 34.55 -4.91
N ARG A 508 9.29 34.61 -3.66
CA ARG A 508 7.95 35.09 -3.29
C ARG A 508 8.00 35.75 -1.92
N ARG A 509 7.19 36.79 -1.73
CA ARG A 509 7.06 37.48 -0.45
C ARG A 509 5.60 37.93 -0.22
N THR A 510 5.02 37.54 0.90
CA THR A 510 3.69 38.06 1.29
C THR A 510 3.86 39.25 2.22
N VAL A 511 3.22 40.36 1.87
CA VAL A 511 3.16 41.58 2.66
C VAL A 511 1.69 41.81 3.03
N VAL A 512 1.42 42.03 4.32
CA VAL A 512 0.09 42.39 4.82
C VAL A 512 0.11 43.87 5.15
N ASP A 513 -0.81 44.63 4.57
CA ASP A 513 -0.92 46.04 4.83
C ASP A 513 -1.75 46.35 6.12
N PRO A 514 -1.81 47.57 6.61
CA PRO A 514 -2.55 47.91 7.80
C PRO A 514 -4.06 47.65 7.72
N TYR A 515 -4.61 47.48 6.52
CA TYR A 515 -6.03 47.16 6.30
C TYR A 515 -6.30 45.66 6.22
N GLY A 516 -5.26 44.83 6.36
CA GLY A 516 -5.37 43.37 6.26
C GLY A 516 -5.36 42.80 4.84
N GLN A 517 -5.04 43.62 3.85
CA GLN A 517 -4.87 43.15 2.46
C GLN A 517 -3.52 42.45 2.32
N MET A 518 -3.52 41.33 1.63
CA MET A 518 -2.34 40.49 1.43
C MET A 518 -1.86 40.61 -0.01
N TRP A 519 -0.66 41.13 -0.16
CA TRP A 519 0.05 41.32 -1.44
C TRP A 519 1.22 40.34 -1.52
N THR A 520 1.18 39.46 -2.52
CA THR A 520 2.25 38.48 -2.71
C THR A 520 2.88 38.65 -4.10
N PRO A 521 3.85 39.57 -4.26
CA PRO A 521 4.70 39.59 -5.46
C PRO A 521 5.53 38.31 -5.51
N PHE A 522 5.69 37.77 -6.71
CA PHE A 522 6.54 36.63 -7.00
C PHE A 522 7.23 36.77 -8.35
N ALA A 523 8.42 36.17 -8.43
CA ALA A 523 9.18 36.07 -9.66
C ALA A 523 9.86 34.71 -9.73
N SER A 524 9.93 34.14 -10.94
CA SER A 524 10.74 32.94 -11.18
C SER A 524 11.45 33.01 -12.53
N ALA A 525 12.52 32.25 -12.64
CA ALA A 525 13.19 32.02 -13.91
C ALA A 525 13.40 30.51 -14.06
N ARG A 526 12.81 29.98 -15.11
CA ARG A 526 12.96 28.58 -15.49
C ARG A 526 13.80 28.47 -16.76
N VAL A 527 14.74 27.52 -16.73
CA VAL A 527 15.60 27.19 -17.86
C VAL A 527 15.50 25.70 -18.12
N ASP A 528 15.24 25.32 -19.35
CA ASP A 528 15.17 23.94 -19.80
C ASP A 528 16.15 23.72 -20.94
N PHE A 529 16.87 22.60 -20.91
CA PHE A 529 17.67 22.08 -22.02
C PHE A 529 17.19 20.67 -22.33
N ALA A 530 16.90 20.39 -23.58
CA ALA A 530 16.46 19.06 -24.01
C ALA A 530 17.20 18.65 -25.27
N ASN A 531 17.65 17.39 -25.29
CA ASN A 531 18.12 16.66 -26.45
C ASN A 531 17.11 15.57 -26.76
N VAL A 532 16.62 15.55 -27.99
CA VAL A 532 15.58 14.64 -28.48
C VAL A 532 16.09 13.98 -29.74
N GLU A 533 16.17 12.67 -29.74
CA GLU A 533 16.47 11.86 -30.92
C GLU A 533 15.21 11.05 -31.27
N VAL A 534 14.47 11.51 -32.27
CA VAL A 534 13.22 10.86 -32.70
C VAL A 534 13.52 9.88 -33.82
N GLN A 535 13.22 8.59 -33.62
CA GLN A 535 13.34 7.58 -34.67
C GLN A 535 12.31 7.81 -35.78
N ASN A 536 12.70 7.54 -37.01
CA ASN A 536 11.83 7.68 -38.18
C ASN A 536 10.93 6.45 -38.32
N GLU A 537 9.76 6.51 -37.68
CA GLU A 537 8.70 5.52 -37.85
C GLU A 537 7.53 6.09 -38.65
N PRO A 538 6.73 5.23 -39.36
CA PRO A 538 5.57 5.66 -40.11
C PRO A 538 4.60 6.48 -39.24
N GLY A 539 4.20 7.65 -39.74
CA GLY A 539 3.25 8.55 -39.06
C GLY A 539 3.86 9.52 -38.02
N VAL A 540 5.05 9.22 -37.47
CA VAL A 540 5.67 10.07 -36.42
C VAL A 540 5.99 11.47 -36.94
N SER A 541 6.49 11.60 -38.16
CA SER A 541 6.82 12.87 -38.80
C SER A 541 5.63 13.82 -38.95
N ASN A 542 4.38 13.34 -38.85
CA ASN A 542 3.18 14.15 -38.84
C ASN A 542 3.00 14.97 -37.55
N PHE A 543 3.63 14.53 -36.45
CA PHE A 543 3.46 15.10 -35.13
C PHE A 543 4.69 15.85 -34.62
N ILE A 544 5.88 15.32 -34.92
CA ILE A 544 7.15 15.86 -34.42
C ILE A 544 8.26 15.59 -35.44
N LYS A 545 9.25 16.50 -35.52
CA LYS A 545 10.37 16.36 -36.41
C LYS A 545 11.21 15.13 -36.02
N THR A 546 11.50 14.26 -36.98
CA THR A 546 12.39 13.11 -36.79
C THR A 546 13.87 13.50 -36.84
N GLY A 547 14.73 12.67 -36.27
CA GLY A 547 16.15 12.91 -36.09
C GLY A 547 16.49 13.65 -34.78
N GLU A 548 17.74 14.08 -34.68
CA GLU A 548 18.26 14.77 -33.48
C GLU A 548 17.84 16.25 -33.47
N THR A 549 17.40 16.73 -32.33
CA THR A 549 16.99 18.12 -32.10
C THR A 549 17.36 18.55 -30.69
N ASP A 550 18.09 19.66 -30.58
CA ASP A 550 18.36 20.33 -29.33
C ASP A 550 17.38 21.49 -29.13
N VAL A 551 16.84 21.61 -27.93
CA VAL A 551 15.93 22.70 -27.56
C VAL A 551 16.40 23.33 -26.26
N ALA A 552 16.56 24.66 -26.31
CA ALA A 552 16.73 25.47 -25.10
C ALA A 552 15.48 26.35 -24.93
N ARG A 553 14.98 26.43 -23.70
CA ARG A 553 13.83 27.24 -23.34
C ARG A 553 14.14 28.04 -22.07
N VAL A 554 13.85 29.34 -22.09
CA VAL A 554 13.99 30.22 -20.95
C VAL A 554 12.65 30.90 -20.69
N MET A 555 12.10 30.74 -19.50
CA MET A 555 10.76 31.24 -19.13
C MET A 555 10.84 32.08 -17.84
N PRO A 556 11.25 33.37 -17.94
CA PRO A 556 11.08 34.28 -16.82
C PRO A 556 9.59 34.52 -16.57
N THR A 557 9.21 34.54 -15.33
CA THR A 557 7.83 34.74 -14.89
C THR A 557 7.81 35.77 -13.77
N VAL A 558 6.92 36.74 -13.86
CA VAL A 558 6.66 37.69 -12.78
C VAL A 558 5.17 37.75 -12.52
N GLY A 559 4.79 38.00 -11.29
CA GLY A 559 3.38 38.11 -10.97
C GLY A 559 3.12 38.70 -9.58
N LEU A 560 1.84 38.99 -9.39
CA LEU A 560 1.31 39.53 -8.15
C LEU A 560 0.03 38.81 -7.79
N GLU A 561 -0.05 38.28 -6.60
CA GLU A 561 -1.28 37.74 -6.04
C GLU A 561 -1.80 38.69 -4.95
N TYR A 562 -3.07 39.00 -5.02
CA TYR A 562 -3.81 39.82 -4.05
C TYR A 562 -4.90 38.98 -3.41
N ARG A 563 -4.99 39.09 -2.07
CA ARG A 563 -6.06 38.48 -1.25
C ARG A 563 -6.54 39.47 -0.21
N TYR A 564 -7.85 39.47 0.03
CA TYR A 564 -8.42 40.28 1.09
C TYR A 564 -9.46 39.50 1.88
N PRO A 565 -9.09 38.84 2.99
CA PRO A 565 -10.02 38.09 3.82
C PRO A 565 -10.87 39.03 4.67
N PHE A 566 -12.18 39.04 4.45
CA PHE A 566 -13.19 39.70 5.29
C PHE A 566 -13.72 38.67 6.28
N ILE A 567 -13.51 38.91 7.57
CA ILE A 567 -13.91 38.02 8.65
C ILE A 567 -15.11 38.59 9.38
N SER A 568 -16.13 37.76 9.59
CA SER A 568 -17.30 38.09 10.40
C SER A 568 -17.57 37.01 11.44
N VAL A 569 -17.61 37.39 12.70
CA VAL A 569 -17.94 36.48 13.81
C VAL A 569 -19.42 36.61 14.12
N GLN A 570 -20.12 35.46 14.06
CA GLN A 570 -21.56 35.38 14.30
C GLN A 570 -21.84 34.46 15.50
N SER A 571 -23.06 34.48 16.01
CA SER A 571 -23.48 33.59 17.12
C SER A 571 -23.37 32.10 16.79
N TRP A 572 -23.46 31.73 15.51
CA TRP A 572 -23.37 30.34 15.00
C TRP A 572 -21.96 29.91 14.58
N GLY A 573 -21.03 30.87 14.39
CA GLY A 573 -19.70 30.56 13.93
C GLY A 573 -18.94 31.74 13.34
N THR A 574 -17.84 31.47 12.66
CA THR A 574 -17.02 32.48 11.99
C THR A 574 -17.12 32.22 10.48
N GLN A 575 -17.34 33.32 9.72
CA GLN A 575 -17.32 33.27 8.27
C GLN A 575 -16.23 34.18 7.71
N THR A 576 -15.62 33.73 6.61
CA THR A 576 -14.59 34.47 5.88
C THR A 576 -14.97 34.51 4.42
N ILE A 577 -14.97 35.68 3.81
CA ILE A 577 -15.08 35.89 2.35
C ILE A 577 -13.75 36.47 1.91
N GLU A 578 -13.07 35.76 1.00
CA GLU A 578 -11.75 36.10 0.51
C GLU A 578 -11.76 36.22 -1.01
N PRO A 579 -11.89 37.43 -1.59
CA PRO A 579 -11.59 37.66 -2.99
C PRO A 579 -10.09 37.47 -3.22
N ILE A 580 -9.78 36.82 -4.35
CA ILE A 580 -8.42 36.48 -4.75
C ILE A 580 -8.25 36.90 -6.21
N ALA A 581 -7.19 37.64 -6.51
CA ALA A 581 -6.80 37.98 -7.86
C ALA A 581 -5.28 37.73 -8.04
N GLN A 582 -4.90 37.15 -9.16
CA GLN A 582 -3.50 36.86 -9.45
C GLN A 582 -3.21 37.21 -10.90
N ILE A 583 -2.28 38.12 -11.15
CA ILE A 583 -1.78 38.47 -12.46
C ILE A 583 -0.39 37.88 -12.67
N ILE A 584 -0.17 37.30 -13.83
CA ILE A 584 1.08 36.62 -14.20
C ILE A 584 1.47 37.12 -15.60
N ALA A 585 2.76 37.43 -15.78
CA ALA A 585 3.33 37.80 -17.06
C ALA A 585 4.59 36.96 -17.35
N ARG A 586 4.68 36.46 -18.57
CA ARG A 586 5.77 35.64 -19.08
C ARG A 586 5.82 35.67 -20.60
N PRO A 587 6.97 35.32 -21.25
CA PRO A 587 7.05 35.22 -22.71
C PRO A 587 6.14 34.11 -23.26
N ASN A 588 5.93 34.08 -24.54
CA ASN A 588 5.23 33.00 -25.23
C ASN A 588 6.03 31.69 -25.16
N GLU A 589 5.34 30.57 -25.03
CA GLU A 589 5.91 29.24 -25.19
C GLU A 589 6.04 28.91 -26.68
N THR A 590 7.27 28.80 -27.17
CA THR A 590 7.55 28.57 -28.60
C THR A 590 8.06 27.17 -28.92
N SER A 591 8.16 26.31 -27.91
CA SER A 591 8.73 24.96 -28.06
C SER A 591 7.68 23.86 -28.21
N ILE A 592 6.38 24.21 -28.17
CA ILE A 592 5.28 23.27 -28.42
C ILE A 592 5.39 22.74 -29.87
N GLY A 593 5.36 21.40 -30.00
CA GLY A 593 5.59 20.70 -31.28
C GLY A 593 7.05 20.40 -31.62
N ARG A 594 8.01 20.98 -30.88
CA ARG A 594 9.45 20.65 -30.99
C ARG A 594 9.89 19.67 -29.89
N LEU A 595 9.22 19.70 -28.74
CA LEU A 595 9.45 18.80 -27.60
C LEU A 595 8.37 17.73 -27.54
N PRO A 596 8.72 16.48 -27.22
CA PRO A 596 7.76 15.46 -26.81
C PRO A 596 6.94 15.93 -25.60
N ASN A 597 5.85 15.25 -25.31
CA ASN A 597 5.12 15.44 -24.07
C ASN A 597 4.99 14.10 -23.38
N GLU A 598 5.89 13.80 -22.46
CA GLU A 598 5.96 12.52 -21.75
C GLU A 598 5.37 12.64 -20.33
N ASP A 599 5.51 13.80 -19.65
CA ASP A 599 5.13 13.98 -18.25
C ASP A 599 3.98 14.99 -18.02
N SER A 600 3.50 15.67 -19.08
CA SER A 600 2.45 16.69 -18.98
C SER A 600 1.21 16.32 -19.81
N GLN A 601 0.88 15.03 -19.91
CA GLN A 601 -0.20 14.55 -20.79
C GLN A 601 -1.60 14.69 -20.20
N SER A 602 -1.73 14.89 -18.91
CA SER A 602 -3.01 15.04 -18.22
C SER A 602 -3.16 16.46 -17.70
N LEU A 603 -4.27 17.08 -18.06
CA LEU A 603 -4.65 18.40 -17.55
C LEU A 603 -6.13 18.39 -17.17
N ILE A 604 -6.36 18.55 -15.88
CA ILE A 604 -7.70 18.73 -15.33
C ILE A 604 -7.76 20.12 -14.74
N PHE A 605 -8.56 21.00 -15.36
CA PHE A 605 -8.75 22.34 -14.84
C PHE A 605 -9.89 22.36 -13.82
N ASP A 606 -9.56 22.76 -12.59
CA ASP A 606 -10.51 22.95 -11.51
C ASP A 606 -9.99 24.02 -10.50
N VAL A 607 -10.67 24.16 -9.38
CA VAL A 607 -10.29 25.16 -8.35
C VAL A 607 -8.93 24.88 -7.71
N SER A 608 -8.43 23.65 -7.75
CA SER A 608 -7.16 23.28 -7.11
C SER A 608 -5.96 23.86 -7.85
N ASN A 609 -6.07 24.07 -9.16
CA ASN A 609 -5.01 24.64 -9.98
C ASN A 609 -5.36 26.01 -10.59
N LEU A 610 -6.52 26.61 -10.25
CA LEU A 610 -6.91 27.93 -10.74
C LEU A 610 -5.81 28.98 -10.50
N PHE A 611 -5.24 29.02 -9.30
CA PHE A 611 -4.16 29.96 -8.90
C PHE A 611 -2.75 29.39 -9.04
N SER A 612 -2.57 28.22 -9.67
CA SER A 612 -1.25 27.72 -9.98
C SER A 612 -0.55 28.62 -11.02
N VAL A 613 0.71 28.96 -10.77
CA VAL A 613 1.53 29.76 -11.70
C VAL A 613 1.67 29.03 -13.04
N ASN A 614 1.90 27.72 -13.00
CA ASN A 614 1.84 26.83 -14.17
C ASN A 614 0.80 25.74 -13.90
N LYS A 615 -0.21 25.62 -14.78
CA LYS A 615 -1.30 24.67 -14.63
C LYS A 615 -1.03 23.30 -15.27
N TYR A 616 0.01 23.20 -16.12
CA TYR A 616 0.48 21.90 -16.61
C TYR A 616 1.10 21.08 -15.48
N ALA A 617 0.84 19.79 -15.48
CA ALA A 617 1.61 18.84 -14.69
C ALA A 617 3.00 18.62 -15.33
N GLY A 618 3.99 18.18 -14.58
CA GLY A 618 5.32 17.85 -15.11
C GLY A 618 6.13 19.07 -15.59
N TYR A 619 7.05 18.82 -16.50
CA TYR A 619 8.02 19.80 -16.97
C TYR A 619 8.04 19.96 -18.51
N ASP A 620 7.44 19.07 -19.28
CA ASP A 620 7.48 19.12 -20.74
C ASP A 620 6.70 20.32 -21.29
N ARG A 621 5.63 20.70 -20.61
CA ARG A 621 4.79 21.84 -20.96
C ARG A 621 4.89 22.96 -19.94
N VAL A 622 4.89 24.19 -20.41
CA VAL A 622 4.89 25.41 -19.60
C VAL A 622 3.89 26.39 -20.19
N GLU A 623 3.19 27.10 -19.34
CA GLU A 623 2.33 28.19 -19.80
C GLU A 623 3.15 29.39 -20.30
N GLY A 624 2.73 30.00 -21.41
CA GLY A 624 3.24 31.28 -21.91
C GLY A 624 2.20 32.39 -21.84
N GLY A 625 2.61 33.61 -22.18
CA GLY A 625 1.75 34.78 -22.22
C GLY A 625 1.37 35.37 -20.87
N GLY A 626 0.46 36.34 -20.90
CA GLY A 626 -0.10 36.98 -19.70
C GLY A 626 -1.42 36.36 -19.27
N ARG A 627 -1.62 36.18 -17.95
CA ARG A 627 -2.81 35.54 -17.38
C ARG A 627 -3.30 36.29 -16.15
N LEU A 628 -4.63 36.46 -16.04
CA LEU A 628 -5.30 36.86 -14.82
C LEU A 628 -6.14 35.71 -14.31
N ASN A 629 -5.93 35.32 -13.06
CA ASN A 629 -6.80 34.38 -12.35
C ASN A 629 -7.60 35.18 -11.31
N ALA A 630 -8.91 35.00 -11.26
CA ALA A 630 -9.78 35.67 -10.32
C ALA A 630 -10.76 34.69 -9.67
N GLY A 631 -11.04 34.89 -8.38
CA GLY A 631 -11.98 34.02 -7.70
C GLY A 631 -12.35 34.54 -6.32
N ILE A 632 -13.31 33.87 -5.71
CA ILE A 632 -13.81 34.15 -4.37
C ILE A 632 -13.81 32.85 -3.59
N ASN A 633 -13.20 32.88 -2.42
CA ASN A 633 -13.21 31.77 -1.48
C ASN A 633 -14.06 32.15 -0.26
N TYR A 634 -15.16 31.43 -0.04
CA TYR A 634 -16.01 31.59 1.12
C TYR A 634 -15.80 30.41 2.06
N THR A 635 -15.55 30.67 3.33
CA THR A 635 -15.44 29.65 4.38
C THR A 635 -16.31 30.05 5.56
N ALA A 636 -17.19 29.15 5.99
CA ALA A 636 -17.95 29.28 7.23
C ALA A 636 -17.59 28.12 8.15
N GLN A 637 -17.13 28.43 9.36
CA GLN A 637 -16.80 27.46 10.40
C GLN A 637 -17.81 27.57 11.55
N PHE A 638 -18.46 26.46 11.88
CA PHE A 638 -19.52 26.44 12.89
C PHE A 638 -18.98 26.22 14.30
N ASN A 639 -19.57 26.90 15.31
CA ASN A 639 -19.17 26.74 16.70
C ASN A 639 -19.35 25.31 17.25
N ARG A 640 -20.31 24.57 16.71
CA ARG A 640 -20.56 23.15 17.06
C ARG A 640 -19.68 22.14 16.31
N GLY A 641 -18.68 22.63 15.63
CA GLY A 641 -17.84 21.85 14.71
C GLY A 641 -18.43 21.79 13.30
N GLY A 642 -17.57 21.48 12.35
CA GLY A 642 -17.92 21.44 10.93
C GLY A 642 -17.67 22.77 10.20
N PHE A 643 -17.74 22.71 8.87
CA PHE A 643 -17.49 23.87 8.01
C PHE A 643 -18.22 23.76 6.66
N VAL A 644 -18.36 24.91 6.01
CA VAL A 644 -18.65 25.04 4.58
C VAL A 644 -17.49 25.78 3.95
N ASN A 645 -17.00 25.29 2.80
CA ASN A 645 -16.08 26.03 1.95
C ASN A 645 -16.60 26.05 0.52
N VAL A 646 -16.72 27.22 -0.03
CA VAL A 646 -17.14 27.44 -1.43
C VAL A 646 -16.04 28.23 -2.13
N MET A 647 -15.52 27.70 -3.23
CA MET A 647 -14.56 28.37 -4.08
C MET A 647 -15.15 28.47 -5.48
N PHE A 648 -15.09 29.67 -6.07
CA PHE A 648 -15.54 29.93 -7.44
C PHE A 648 -14.54 30.84 -8.13
N GLY A 649 -14.26 30.58 -9.42
CA GLY A 649 -13.36 31.49 -10.14
C GLY A 649 -13.19 31.14 -11.60
N GLN A 650 -12.41 31.94 -12.27
CA GLN A 650 -12.15 31.92 -13.71
C GLN A 650 -10.73 32.42 -14.01
N SER A 651 -10.17 32.03 -15.13
CA SER A 651 -8.86 32.45 -15.64
C SER A 651 -8.98 33.13 -16.98
N TYR A 652 -8.23 34.22 -17.20
CA TYR A 652 -8.26 35.04 -18.40
C TYR A 652 -6.88 35.09 -19.05
N SER A 653 -6.78 34.78 -20.33
CA SER A 653 -5.59 35.04 -21.14
C SER A 653 -5.62 36.52 -21.58
N LEU A 654 -4.65 37.31 -21.13
CA LEU A 654 -4.63 38.76 -21.30
C LEU A 654 -3.85 39.18 -22.53
N PHE A 655 -2.67 38.60 -22.74
CA PHE A 655 -1.79 38.90 -23.87
C PHE A 655 -0.87 37.72 -24.17
N GLY A 656 -0.29 37.77 -25.38
CA GLY A 656 0.54 36.68 -25.88
C GLY A 656 -0.27 35.50 -26.40
N GLN A 657 0.40 34.37 -26.59
CA GLN A 657 -0.19 33.15 -27.10
C GLN A 657 -0.72 32.27 -25.99
N ASN A 658 -1.97 31.88 -26.03
CA ASN A 658 -2.54 30.93 -25.10
C ASN A 658 -1.96 29.52 -25.37
N SER A 659 -1.08 29.01 -24.50
CA SER A 659 -0.42 27.71 -24.65
C SER A 659 -1.40 26.54 -24.65
N PHE A 660 -2.58 26.68 -24.04
CA PHE A 660 -3.59 25.63 -23.99
C PHE A 660 -4.40 25.51 -25.28
N ALA A 661 -4.43 26.57 -26.09
CA ALA A 661 -5.07 26.56 -27.41
C ALA A 661 -4.20 25.92 -28.50
N LEU A 662 -2.93 25.60 -28.18
CA LEU A 662 -2.00 25.03 -29.14
C LEU A 662 -2.10 23.53 -29.18
N GLY A 663 -2.39 22.98 -30.35
CA GLY A 663 -2.26 21.53 -30.57
C GLY A 663 -0.81 21.06 -30.47
N GLY A 664 -0.64 19.83 -30.11
CA GLY A 664 0.68 19.15 -30.01
C GLY A 664 0.52 17.66 -30.18
N THR A 665 1.56 16.91 -29.85
CA THR A 665 1.53 15.43 -29.96
C THR A 665 0.40 14.79 -29.16
N THR A 666 0.01 15.39 -28.04
CA THR A 666 -1.00 14.85 -27.10
C THR A 666 -2.24 15.74 -26.92
N ASN A 667 -2.30 16.93 -27.54
CA ASN A 667 -3.39 17.90 -27.43
C ASN A 667 -3.80 18.25 -25.97
N THR A 668 -2.88 18.21 -25.03
CA THR A 668 -3.19 18.27 -23.58
C THR A 668 -3.96 19.52 -23.15
N GLY A 669 -3.78 20.67 -23.81
CA GLY A 669 -4.50 21.91 -23.51
C GLY A 669 -5.88 22.00 -24.16
N ILE A 670 -6.09 21.31 -25.26
CA ILE A 670 -7.31 21.39 -26.05
C ILE A 670 -8.49 20.79 -25.28
N GLN A 671 -9.62 21.47 -25.28
CA GLN A 671 -10.86 21.11 -24.58
C GLN A 671 -10.64 20.96 -23.03
N SER A 672 -9.59 21.57 -22.52
CA SER A 672 -9.33 21.60 -21.06
C SER A 672 -10.22 22.61 -20.32
N GLY A 673 -10.85 23.54 -21.06
CA GLY A 673 -11.54 24.71 -20.52
C GLY A 673 -10.59 25.89 -20.24
N LEU A 674 -9.33 25.82 -20.72
CA LEU A 674 -8.32 26.89 -20.67
C LEU A 674 -7.89 27.34 -22.08
N ASP A 675 -8.37 26.67 -23.09
CA ASP A 675 -7.99 26.86 -24.50
C ASP A 675 -8.64 28.09 -25.18
N THR A 676 -9.53 28.76 -24.50
CA THR A 676 -10.14 30.03 -24.88
C THR A 676 -9.51 31.22 -24.14
N ASN A 677 -9.83 32.47 -24.55
CA ASN A 677 -9.31 33.66 -23.88
C ASN A 677 -9.89 33.82 -22.46
N ARG A 678 -11.16 33.46 -22.30
CA ARG A 678 -11.77 33.27 -20.96
C ARG A 678 -11.87 31.79 -20.70
N SER A 679 -11.41 31.33 -19.54
CA SER A 679 -11.56 29.92 -19.24
C SER A 679 -13.01 29.56 -18.88
N ASP A 680 -13.32 28.27 -18.88
CA ASP A 680 -14.48 27.76 -18.17
C ASP A 680 -14.49 28.26 -16.71
N TYR A 681 -15.69 28.46 -16.15
CA TYR A 681 -15.83 28.68 -14.71
C TYR A 681 -15.53 27.39 -13.92
N VAL A 682 -14.83 27.51 -12.83
CA VAL A 682 -14.57 26.40 -11.91
C VAL A 682 -15.13 26.70 -10.53
N ALA A 683 -15.76 25.70 -9.93
CA ALA A 683 -16.35 25.81 -8.61
C ALA A 683 -16.11 24.56 -7.78
N ARG A 684 -15.99 24.74 -6.48
CA ARG A 684 -15.98 23.66 -5.48
C ARG A 684 -16.86 24.05 -4.30
N VAL A 685 -17.65 23.10 -3.84
CA VAL A 685 -18.38 23.19 -2.57
C VAL A 685 -17.95 22.03 -1.69
N ALA A 686 -17.37 22.32 -0.54
CA ALA A 686 -17.09 21.34 0.50
C ALA A 686 -17.94 21.65 1.72
N TYR A 687 -18.75 20.69 2.14
CA TYR A 687 -19.66 20.83 3.29
C TYR A 687 -19.47 19.67 4.25
N GLN A 688 -19.07 20.01 5.45
CA GLN A 688 -18.92 19.06 6.55
C GLN A 688 -19.60 19.62 7.77
N PRO A 689 -20.90 19.35 8.00
CA PRO A 689 -21.64 19.89 9.14
C PRO A 689 -21.16 19.35 10.49
N ASN A 690 -20.60 18.15 10.49
CA ASN A 690 -20.09 17.43 11.66
C ASN A 690 -19.11 16.34 11.20
N SER A 691 -18.64 15.51 12.12
CA SER A 691 -17.76 14.38 11.82
C SER A 691 -18.44 13.22 11.06
N THR A 692 -19.78 13.22 11.00
CA THR A 692 -20.56 12.15 10.36
C THR A 692 -20.67 12.33 8.85
N PHE A 693 -20.92 13.57 8.39
CA PHE A 693 -21.19 13.84 6.98
C PHE A 693 -20.10 14.68 6.35
N THR A 694 -19.68 14.29 5.16
CA THR A 694 -18.79 15.06 4.29
C THR A 694 -19.37 15.03 2.88
N LEU A 695 -19.54 16.19 2.28
CA LEU A 695 -19.95 16.37 0.89
C LEU A 695 -18.91 17.26 0.19
N THR A 696 -18.39 16.80 -0.94
CA THR A 696 -17.53 17.59 -1.81
C THR A 696 -18.08 17.55 -3.23
N SER A 697 -18.30 18.71 -3.81
CA SER A 697 -18.76 18.83 -5.19
C SER A 697 -17.79 19.71 -5.96
N ARG A 698 -17.44 19.31 -7.19
CA ARG A 698 -16.57 20.07 -8.10
C ARG A 698 -17.28 20.24 -9.42
N PHE A 699 -17.19 21.44 -9.99
CA PHE A 699 -17.85 21.79 -11.21
C PHE A 699 -16.89 22.52 -12.15
N ARG A 700 -17.00 22.23 -13.44
CA ARG A 700 -16.49 23.05 -14.53
C ARG A 700 -17.65 23.36 -15.46
N MET A 701 -17.86 24.64 -15.74
CA MET A 701 -18.99 25.16 -16.53
C MET A 701 -18.44 25.99 -17.67
N ASN A 702 -19.05 25.84 -18.83
CA ASN A 702 -18.68 26.59 -20.03
C ASN A 702 -18.74 28.11 -19.77
N GLU A 703 -17.84 28.85 -20.43
CA GLU A 703 -17.65 30.30 -20.22
C GLU A 703 -18.81 31.17 -20.72
N ASP A 704 -19.57 30.69 -21.73
CA ASP A 704 -20.60 31.46 -22.37
C ASP A 704 -22.02 31.16 -21.85
N ASP A 705 -22.34 29.88 -21.61
CA ASP A 705 -23.70 29.43 -21.32
C ASP A 705 -23.85 28.70 -20.00
N PHE A 706 -22.79 28.57 -19.23
CA PHE A 706 -22.73 27.80 -17.95
C PHE A 706 -23.12 26.33 -18.08
N THR A 707 -23.12 25.74 -19.27
CA THR A 707 -23.35 24.33 -19.44
C THR A 707 -22.27 23.51 -18.68
N LEU A 708 -22.70 22.44 -18.01
CA LEU A 708 -21.78 21.60 -17.24
C LEU A 708 -20.88 20.79 -18.16
N GLN A 709 -19.59 21.12 -18.14
CA GLN A 709 -18.53 20.39 -18.83
C GLN A 709 -17.97 19.25 -17.95
N ARG A 710 -17.99 19.46 -16.63
CA ARG A 710 -17.59 18.46 -15.64
C ARG A 710 -18.36 18.69 -14.35
N SER A 711 -18.84 17.59 -13.76
CA SER A 711 -19.37 17.61 -12.40
C SER A 711 -18.95 16.35 -11.66
N GLU A 712 -18.51 16.52 -10.43
CA GLU A 712 -18.14 15.43 -9.51
C GLU A 712 -18.81 15.67 -8.17
N PHE A 713 -19.36 14.61 -7.61
CA PHE A 713 -19.96 14.62 -6.28
C PHE A 713 -19.34 13.48 -5.48
N GLU A 714 -18.84 13.79 -4.31
CA GLU A 714 -18.34 12.83 -3.35
C GLU A 714 -19.08 13.05 -2.04
N ALA A 715 -19.86 12.07 -1.60
CA ALA A 715 -20.59 12.09 -0.36
C ALA A 715 -20.15 10.93 0.53
N GLN A 716 -19.84 11.22 1.78
CA GLN A 716 -19.49 10.25 2.78
C GLN A 716 -20.34 10.46 4.03
N ALA A 717 -20.82 9.36 4.60
CA ALA A 717 -21.51 9.36 5.87
C ALA A 717 -20.93 8.27 6.78
N ASN A 718 -20.49 8.68 7.98
CA ASN A 718 -19.82 7.82 8.95
C ASN A 718 -20.60 7.84 10.27
N PHE A 719 -21.35 6.78 10.52
CA PHE A 719 -22.03 6.54 11.78
C PHE A 719 -21.30 5.46 12.59
N ASP A 720 -21.65 5.28 13.83
CA ASP A 720 -21.02 4.28 14.69
C ASP A 720 -21.09 2.85 14.12
N ARG A 721 -22.24 2.49 13.53
CA ARG A 721 -22.48 1.14 13.00
C ARG A 721 -22.34 1.03 11.50
N TRP A 722 -22.45 2.10 10.75
CA TRP A 722 -22.34 2.05 9.30
C TRP A 722 -21.65 3.26 8.72
N SER A 723 -20.94 3.04 7.64
CA SER A 723 -20.36 4.09 6.83
C SER A 723 -20.67 3.84 5.36
N THR A 724 -20.93 4.89 4.62
CA THR A 724 -21.17 4.83 3.17
C THR A 724 -20.42 5.92 2.48
N SER A 725 -20.02 5.64 1.25
CA SER A 725 -19.40 6.61 0.33
C SER A 725 -20.04 6.43 -1.04
N VAL A 726 -20.37 7.56 -1.66
CA VAL A 726 -20.86 7.61 -3.05
C VAL A 726 -20.03 8.63 -3.79
N ILE A 727 -19.48 8.23 -4.93
CA ILE A 727 -18.77 9.11 -5.87
C ILE A 727 -19.49 9.03 -7.19
N TYR A 728 -19.88 10.18 -7.69
CA TYR A 728 -20.47 10.34 -9.01
C TYR A 728 -19.57 11.24 -9.84
N GLY A 729 -19.36 10.91 -11.10
CA GLY A 729 -18.62 11.69 -12.07
C GLY A 729 -19.32 11.80 -13.39
N ASN A 730 -19.30 12.99 -13.96
CA ASN A 730 -19.88 13.28 -15.26
C ASN A 730 -18.95 14.25 -16.03
N TYR A 731 -18.56 13.84 -17.21
CA TYR A 731 -17.57 14.52 -18.05
C TYR A 731 -18.14 14.67 -19.47
N ALA A 732 -18.16 15.89 -19.99
CA ALA A 732 -18.56 16.16 -21.38
C ALA A 732 -17.64 15.43 -22.37
N ALA A 733 -18.12 15.24 -23.59
CA ALA A 733 -17.30 14.70 -24.66
C ALA A 733 -16.07 15.59 -24.92
N GLN A 734 -14.94 14.98 -25.21
CA GLN A 734 -13.68 15.64 -25.56
C GLN A 734 -13.10 14.94 -26.80
N PRO A 735 -13.71 15.16 -28.00
CA PRO A 735 -13.31 14.44 -29.21
C PRO A 735 -11.85 14.61 -29.61
N ALA A 736 -11.28 15.79 -29.35
CA ALA A 736 -9.85 16.04 -29.62
C ALA A 736 -8.89 15.22 -28.76
N LEU A 737 -9.40 14.61 -27.68
CA LEU A 737 -8.65 13.72 -26.76
C LEU A 737 -9.07 12.25 -26.88
N GLY A 738 -9.93 11.90 -27.85
CA GLY A 738 -10.42 10.54 -28.08
C GLY A 738 -11.69 10.18 -27.32
N PHE A 739 -12.26 11.08 -26.52
CA PHE A 739 -13.52 10.84 -25.81
C PHE A 739 -14.70 11.40 -26.62
N LEU A 740 -15.18 10.61 -27.56
CA LEU A 740 -16.23 11.04 -28.53
C LEU A 740 -17.58 11.28 -27.84
N GLU A 741 -17.83 10.57 -26.73
CA GLU A 741 -19.08 10.67 -26.00
C GLU A 741 -18.88 11.16 -24.57
N ARG A 742 -19.97 11.63 -23.98
CA ARG A 742 -20.03 11.95 -22.56
C ARG A 742 -19.76 10.69 -21.72
N ARG A 743 -19.01 10.82 -20.67
CA ARG A 743 -18.72 9.75 -19.71
C ARG A 743 -19.41 10.04 -18.40
N GLU A 744 -20.12 9.06 -17.87
CA GLU A 744 -20.89 9.22 -16.64
C GLU A 744 -20.88 7.93 -15.85
N GLY A 745 -20.54 8.02 -14.57
CA GLY A 745 -20.42 6.82 -13.74
C GLY A 745 -20.60 7.10 -12.26
N VAL A 746 -20.92 6.05 -11.53
CA VAL A 746 -21.08 6.07 -10.07
C VAL A 746 -20.32 4.93 -9.41
N VAL A 747 -19.70 5.23 -8.29
CA VAL A 747 -19.12 4.25 -7.37
C VAL A 747 -19.79 4.41 -6.02
N GLY A 748 -20.44 3.35 -5.55
CA GLY A 748 -21.05 3.30 -4.23
C GLY A 748 -20.37 2.25 -3.36
N SER A 749 -20.18 2.55 -2.09
CA SER A 749 -19.71 1.58 -1.11
C SER A 749 -20.38 1.78 0.24
N ALA A 750 -20.59 0.68 0.95
CA ALA A 750 -21.16 0.69 2.28
C ALA A 750 -20.48 -0.37 3.15
N LYS A 751 -20.34 -0.03 4.42
CA LYS A 751 -19.80 -0.89 5.47
C LYS A 751 -20.76 -0.84 6.65
N PHE A 752 -21.21 -1.99 7.11
CA PHE A 752 -22.17 -2.13 8.20
C PHE A 752 -21.63 -3.07 9.29
N LYS A 753 -21.52 -2.56 10.51
CA LYS A 753 -21.22 -3.35 11.71
C LYS A 753 -22.51 -3.90 12.27
N VAL A 754 -22.77 -5.18 12.03
CA VAL A 754 -23.95 -5.88 12.57
C VAL A 754 -23.90 -5.87 14.10
N ASN A 755 -22.71 -6.13 14.64
CA ASN A 755 -22.37 -6.01 16.05
C ASN A 755 -20.86 -5.67 16.18
N PRO A 756 -20.27 -5.59 17.39
CA PRO A 756 -18.83 -5.26 17.53
C PRO A 756 -17.90 -6.18 16.74
N ASN A 757 -18.28 -7.41 16.49
CA ASN A 757 -17.44 -8.43 15.85
C ASN A 757 -17.78 -8.67 14.37
N TRP A 758 -19.05 -8.56 13.96
CA TRP A 758 -19.49 -8.85 12.61
C TRP A 758 -19.62 -7.60 11.75
N LEU A 759 -19.02 -7.68 10.58
CA LEU A 759 -18.96 -6.62 9.60
C LEU A 759 -19.40 -7.13 8.23
N VAL A 760 -20.28 -6.40 7.57
CA VAL A 760 -20.65 -6.60 6.16
C VAL A 760 -20.19 -5.38 5.37
N LEU A 761 -19.66 -5.61 4.19
CA LEU A 761 -19.31 -4.55 3.25
C LEU A 761 -19.85 -4.87 1.87
N GLY A 762 -20.14 -3.82 1.13
CA GLY A 762 -20.51 -3.90 -0.28
C GLY A 762 -19.98 -2.70 -1.05
N ALA A 763 -19.59 -2.92 -2.29
CA ALA A 763 -19.20 -1.86 -3.20
C ALA A 763 -19.65 -2.20 -4.62
N VAL A 764 -19.98 -1.16 -5.39
CA VAL A 764 -20.43 -1.26 -6.77
C VAL A 764 -19.86 -0.13 -7.60
N ARG A 765 -19.43 -0.44 -8.81
CA ARG A 765 -19.09 0.54 -9.85
C ARG A 765 -20.00 0.32 -11.04
N TYR A 766 -20.65 1.37 -11.46
CA TYR A 766 -21.62 1.36 -12.57
C TYR A 766 -21.33 2.48 -13.56
N ASP A 767 -21.23 2.13 -14.82
CA ASP A 767 -21.15 3.09 -15.93
C ASP A 767 -22.60 3.46 -16.33
N LEU A 768 -23.02 4.69 -16.01
CA LEU A 768 -24.36 5.17 -16.25
C LEU A 768 -24.62 5.45 -17.74
N ARG A 769 -23.58 5.79 -18.51
CA ARG A 769 -23.70 6.05 -19.94
C ARG A 769 -23.83 4.78 -20.75
N ALA A 770 -23.01 3.79 -20.43
CA ALA A 770 -23.05 2.48 -21.08
C ALA A 770 -24.13 1.57 -20.49
N GLU A 771 -24.78 1.97 -19.38
CA GLU A 771 -25.74 1.16 -18.62
C GLU A 771 -25.17 -0.19 -18.18
N GLN A 772 -23.90 -0.18 -17.77
CA GLN A 772 -23.13 -1.39 -17.50
C GLN A 772 -22.55 -1.41 -16.10
N LEU A 773 -22.70 -2.57 -15.46
CA LEU A 773 -22.04 -2.86 -14.19
C LEU A 773 -20.57 -3.24 -14.45
N THR A 774 -19.62 -2.51 -13.90
CA THR A 774 -18.20 -2.76 -14.14
C THR A 774 -17.52 -3.55 -13.04
N GLU A 775 -17.98 -3.40 -11.80
CA GLU A 775 -17.41 -4.13 -10.66
C GLU A 775 -18.41 -4.23 -9.52
N THR A 776 -18.44 -5.38 -8.85
CA THR A 776 -19.15 -5.54 -7.58
C THR A 776 -18.27 -6.25 -6.57
N GLN A 777 -18.42 -5.87 -5.32
CA GLN A 777 -17.78 -6.54 -4.20
C GLN A 777 -18.78 -6.72 -3.05
N ILE A 778 -18.82 -7.90 -2.48
CA ILE A 778 -19.55 -8.21 -1.25
C ILE A 778 -18.59 -8.90 -0.29
N GLY A 779 -18.53 -8.42 0.94
CA GLY A 779 -17.65 -8.96 1.96
C GLY A 779 -18.36 -9.18 3.29
N LEU A 780 -18.01 -10.25 3.96
CA LEU A 780 -18.41 -10.58 5.31
C LEU A 780 -17.15 -10.78 6.16
N GLY A 781 -17.08 -10.11 7.30
CA GLY A 781 -15.98 -10.24 8.24
C GLY A 781 -16.45 -10.49 9.66
N TYR A 782 -15.75 -11.37 10.35
CA TYR A 782 -15.79 -11.52 11.78
C TYR A 782 -14.42 -11.19 12.36
N ILE A 783 -14.35 -10.26 13.29
CA ILE A 783 -13.10 -9.81 13.90
C ILE A 783 -13.30 -9.71 15.39
N ASP A 784 -12.48 -10.41 16.14
CA ASP A 784 -12.32 -10.22 17.58
C ASP A 784 -10.88 -10.43 18.03
N ASP A 785 -10.68 -10.49 19.35
CA ASP A 785 -9.33 -10.57 19.94
C ASP A 785 -8.61 -11.90 19.61
N CYS A 786 -9.31 -12.95 19.23
CA CYS A 786 -8.74 -14.27 19.01
C CYS A 786 -8.96 -14.88 17.63
N LEU A 787 -9.85 -14.29 16.80
CA LEU A 787 -10.23 -14.82 15.50
C LEU A 787 -10.50 -13.71 14.49
N ILE A 788 -9.93 -13.85 13.30
CA ILE A 788 -10.31 -13.07 12.11
C ILE A 788 -10.79 -14.04 11.06
N LEU A 789 -12.03 -13.87 10.64
CA LEU A 789 -12.63 -14.58 9.52
C LEU A 789 -13.11 -13.55 8.52
N ALA A 790 -12.64 -13.61 7.28
CA ALA A 790 -13.06 -12.71 6.21
C ALA A 790 -13.38 -13.49 4.94
N LEU A 791 -14.51 -13.15 4.33
CA LEU A 791 -14.97 -13.68 3.06
C LEU A 791 -15.27 -12.50 2.14
N ASN A 792 -14.64 -12.45 0.97
CA ASN A 792 -14.91 -11.44 -0.05
C ASN A 792 -15.20 -12.10 -1.38
N TYR A 793 -16.28 -11.69 -2.00
CA TYR A 793 -16.64 -12.06 -3.35
C TYR A 793 -16.59 -10.82 -4.24
N ILE A 794 -15.76 -10.86 -5.28
CA ILE A 794 -15.51 -9.76 -6.20
C ILE A 794 -15.86 -10.25 -7.60
N THR A 795 -16.64 -9.48 -8.33
CA THR A 795 -16.94 -9.70 -9.74
C THR A 795 -16.49 -8.48 -10.54
N GLU A 796 -15.59 -8.71 -11.46
CA GLU A 796 -15.12 -7.72 -12.46
C GLU A 796 -15.77 -8.07 -13.79
N PHE A 797 -16.41 -7.10 -14.43
CA PHE A 797 -17.10 -7.25 -15.71
C PHE A 797 -16.28 -6.58 -16.80
N ASN A 798 -15.64 -7.37 -17.65
CA ASN A 798 -14.87 -6.87 -18.78
C ASN A 798 -15.73 -6.93 -20.05
N TYR A 799 -16.12 -5.75 -20.53
CA TYR A 799 -16.87 -5.60 -21.77
C TYR A 799 -15.87 -5.43 -22.92
N ASN A 800 -15.78 -6.42 -23.82
CA ASN A 800 -14.98 -6.28 -25.03
C ASN A 800 -15.83 -5.68 -26.13
N SER A 801 -15.55 -4.43 -26.53
CA SER A 801 -16.25 -3.73 -27.61
C SER A 801 -16.18 -4.44 -28.97
N SER A 802 -15.20 -5.33 -29.18
CA SER A 802 -15.03 -6.09 -30.41
C SER A 802 -15.94 -7.32 -30.49
N LEU A 803 -16.56 -7.76 -29.39
CA LEU A 803 -17.47 -8.90 -29.33
C LEU A 803 -18.64 -8.56 -28.38
N PRO A 804 -19.73 -7.97 -28.89
CA PRO A 804 -20.81 -7.42 -28.06
C PRO A 804 -21.52 -8.44 -27.15
N ASN A 805 -21.34 -9.73 -27.37
CA ASN A 805 -21.97 -10.80 -26.57
C ASN A 805 -20.98 -11.58 -25.65
N ALA A 806 -19.71 -11.22 -25.61
CA ALA A 806 -18.74 -11.87 -24.77
C ALA A 806 -18.49 -11.09 -23.50
N GLN A 807 -19.44 -11.13 -22.55
CA GLN A 807 -19.19 -10.70 -21.18
C GLN A 807 -18.24 -11.68 -20.53
N LYS A 808 -16.97 -11.29 -20.37
CA LYS A 808 -16.04 -12.04 -19.54
C LYS A 808 -16.18 -11.55 -18.09
N HIS A 809 -16.74 -12.39 -17.22
CA HIS A 809 -16.79 -12.16 -15.80
C HIS A 809 -15.56 -12.79 -15.14
N ASN A 810 -14.79 -11.99 -14.43
CA ASN A 810 -13.74 -12.51 -13.54
C ASN A 810 -14.32 -12.52 -12.12
N GLN A 811 -14.55 -13.71 -11.60
CA GLN A 811 -15.12 -13.93 -10.26
C GLN A 811 -14.00 -14.41 -9.33
N THR A 812 -13.81 -13.70 -8.24
CA THR A 812 -12.80 -14.03 -7.24
C THR A 812 -13.46 -14.16 -5.87
N LEU A 813 -13.39 -15.36 -5.29
CA LEU A 813 -13.75 -15.60 -3.90
C LEU A 813 -12.46 -15.64 -3.07
N MET A 814 -12.36 -14.74 -2.11
CA MET A 814 -11.22 -14.65 -1.19
C MET A 814 -11.69 -15.01 0.21
N PHE A 815 -10.98 -15.94 0.83
CA PHE A 815 -11.21 -16.37 2.20
C PHE A 815 -9.95 -16.15 3.03
N GLN A 816 -10.09 -15.50 4.18
CA GLN A 816 -9.03 -15.32 5.15
C GLN A 816 -9.46 -15.86 6.50
N LEU A 817 -8.60 -16.66 7.11
CA LEU A 817 -8.78 -17.19 8.45
C LEU A 817 -7.47 -16.96 9.22
N SER A 818 -7.57 -16.31 10.37
CA SER A 818 -6.41 -16.05 11.22
C SER A 818 -6.77 -16.31 12.68
N PHE A 819 -5.95 -17.06 13.37
CA PHE A 819 -6.10 -17.40 14.77
C PHE A 819 -5.01 -16.73 15.61
N ARG A 820 -5.39 -16.17 16.74
CA ARG A 820 -4.42 -15.71 17.72
C ARG A 820 -3.59 -16.91 18.18
N THR A 821 -2.29 -16.74 18.30
CA THR A 821 -1.28 -17.73 18.75
C THR A 821 -0.99 -18.90 17.80
N LEU A 822 -1.90 -19.28 16.90
CA LEU A 822 -1.63 -20.30 15.88
C LEU A 822 -1.09 -19.72 14.57
N GLY A 823 -1.02 -18.38 14.48
CA GLY A 823 -0.62 -17.66 13.28
C GLY A 823 -1.81 -17.34 12.37
N GLY A 824 -1.61 -16.35 11.52
CA GLY A 824 -2.50 -15.99 10.43
C GLY A 824 -1.73 -16.04 9.14
N SER A 825 -2.37 -16.38 8.02
CA SER A 825 -1.77 -16.13 6.74
C SER A 825 -1.75 -14.60 6.53
N SER A 826 -0.64 -13.96 6.88
CA SER A 826 -0.32 -12.64 6.37
C SER A 826 0.16 -12.74 4.92
N GLY A 827 -0.33 -13.74 4.21
CA GLY A 827 -0.17 -13.90 2.79
C GLY A 827 -0.76 -12.67 2.11
N SER A 828 -0.07 -12.18 1.15
CA SER A 828 -0.27 -10.98 0.35
C SER A 828 -1.60 -10.84 -0.40
N THR A 829 -2.57 -11.67 -0.13
CA THR A 829 -3.96 -11.55 -0.51
C THR A 829 -4.81 -10.97 0.62
N GLY A 830 -4.20 -10.08 1.43
CA GLY A 830 -4.91 -9.42 2.51
C GLY A 830 -6.11 -8.67 1.95
N VAL A 831 -7.28 -9.10 2.32
CA VAL A 831 -8.50 -8.32 2.23
C VAL A 831 -8.35 -7.17 3.22
N SER A 832 -7.55 -6.16 2.85
CA SER A 832 -7.30 -4.98 3.67
C SER A 832 -8.53 -4.10 3.88
N GLY A 833 -9.69 -4.54 3.37
CA GLY A 833 -10.95 -3.80 3.49
C GLY A 833 -11.77 -4.07 4.74
N LEU A 834 -11.51 -5.14 5.42
CA LEU A 834 -12.25 -5.47 6.64
C LEU A 834 -11.58 -4.94 7.91
N GLY A 835 -10.29 -4.60 7.84
CA GLY A 835 -9.58 -3.87 8.90
C GLY A 835 -9.47 -2.39 8.53
N SER A 836 -9.84 -1.48 9.43
CA SER A 836 -9.54 -0.05 9.33
C SER A 836 -8.10 0.14 8.85
N GLY A 837 -7.85 0.97 7.86
CA GLY A 837 -6.61 1.37 7.16
C GLY A 837 -5.27 1.35 7.90
N GLN A 838 -5.02 0.36 8.71
CA GLN A 838 -3.74 0.07 9.31
C GLN A 838 -3.19 -1.23 8.69
N SER A 839 -1.96 -1.13 8.21
CA SER A 839 -1.07 -2.27 7.97
C SER A 839 -1.38 -3.39 8.93
N SER A 840 -1.64 -4.61 8.44
CA SER A 840 -1.99 -5.84 9.16
C SER A 840 -2.08 -5.63 10.65
N PRO A 841 -3.23 -5.70 11.30
CA PRO A 841 -3.25 -5.63 12.74
C PRO A 841 -2.47 -6.85 13.25
N GLY A 842 -1.21 -6.64 13.57
CA GLY A 842 -0.64 -7.45 14.61
C GLY A 842 -1.62 -7.26 15.77
N PHE A 843 -2.16 -8.33 16.31
CA PHE A 843 -2.95 -8.25 17.53
C PHE A 843 -2.20 -7.33 18.51
N PRO A 844 -2.85 -6.32 19.10
CA PRO A 844 -2.16 -5.46 20.05
C PRO A 844 -1.48 -6.35 21.09
N LYS A 845 -0.20 -6.06 21.30
CA LYS A 845 0.60 -6.75 22.33
C LYS A 845 0.05 -6.44 23.72
#